data_8b1bf4b6d058b4f5f1aced07cd4ae599
#
_entry.id   8b1bf4b6d058b4f5f1aced07cd4ae599
#
_cell.length_a   1.000
_cell.length_b   1.000
_cell.length_c   1.000
_cell.angle_alpha   90.00
_cell.angle_beta   90.00
_cell.angle_gamma   90.00
#
_symmetry.space_group_name_H-M   'P 1'
#
loop_
_entity.id
_entity.type
_entity.pdbx_description
1 polymer ?
#
loop_
_entity_poly.entity_id
_entity_poly.type
_entity_poly.pdbx_seq_one_letter_code
_entity_poly.pdbx_strand_id
1 'polypeptide(L)'
;MAVALTEYRIETDGKFFRRNGQRVWLRTVTYGPFPPGKPASRTTEFARIRETGFDSIRIFTLPDRALLDDAERAGLTVFAGLNWDHYGDFLKKPVRLSAANVRLDAWLREHATHPALTGIYVGNEISSDLVRWMGPAPVREAIESLIELGRNIAPHLLFAYANYPSTEYLEPANADFSAFNIYLEDRDAFTAYLRRLQNIAGDRPLVVSEFGMDSLRNSLETQAETLGWARQTAHQEETAGFTVFSWSDLWARGTSEITDWDFGITDRDGNEKPACNTLRKFASSPSTHNAKFTVIVCTRNGSERITACLRALGRMTGNPFDTIVVDDGSEDGTAALVDAEFPDIRLISIPPSGLSAARNIGADAATAEILAFTDDDCEPDREWLIRLEKAFQDPDVAAAGGPNLPPPARTPAEAVIRSAPGAPSHVLLDDTSAEHLPGCNIAVRRAVFQAIGGFDSVFRTAGDDVDFCWRLSDAGHRLAFVPGAFVWHWRRPSLRAFLRQQLGYGKAEKFLLTKHPVRFGKNGEARWTGFVYGGGAIRAEDDSVIYHGPMGQAGYQSIVNRMLPLRPIDSAFRNPWTNFLLALVRILQPAARRWARNRRIRFGFTKPAAAESPSPVREFGIAGTDGWSRDHCLSILLHAGWQASGNTDPWDLEKGGTRVLVAAENLGGGLTNCLFRVWGSHAAAIALEHELRAAQSPDESLPN
;
A
#
# COMPACT_ATOMS: atom_id res chain seq x y z
N MET A 1 10.68 25.36 -22.83
CA MET A 1 10.08 24.01 -22.82
C MET A 1 10.16 23.30 -21.47
N ALA A 2 11.24 23.38 -20.71
CA ALA A 2 11.35 22.74 -19.39
C ALA A 2 10.42 23.31 -18.29
N VAL A 3 10.07 24.60 -18.34
CA VAL A 3 9.21 25.26 -17.35
C VAL A 3 7.72 24.86 -17.50
N ALA A 4 7.24 24.63 -18.73
CA ALA A 4 5.84 24.24 -18.97
C ALA A 4 5.53 22.78 -18.58
N LEU A 5 6.51 21.89 -18.53
CA LEU A 5 6.36 20.48 -18.14
C LEU A 5 6.17 20.31 -16.62
N THR A 6 6.53 21.30 -15.81
CA THR A 6 6.41 21.23 -14.35
C THR A 6 5.01 21.58 -13.82
N GLU A 7 4.24 22.38 -14.56
CA GLU A 7 2.94 22.89 -14.09
C GLU A 7 1.84 21.81 -13.95
N TYR A 8 1.91 20.71 -14.71
CA TYR A 8 0.91 19.64 -14.69
C TYR A 8 1.37 18.39 -13.95
N ARG A 9 2.63 18.34 -13.56
CA ARG A 9 3.24 17.12 -13.04
C ARG A 9 2.77 16.77 -11.65
N ILE A 10 2.27 15.55 -11.49
CA ILE A 10 1.96 14.93 -10.21
C ILE A 10 3.14 14.07 -9.77
N GLU A 11 3.57 14.24 -8.53
CA GLU A 11 4.67 13.50 -7.92
C GLU A 11 4.20 12.86 -6.61
N THR A 12 4.88 11.79 -6.19
CA THR A 12 4.64 11.21 -4.87
C THR A 12 5.20 12.11 -3.77
N ASP A 13 4.45 12.25 -2.68
CA ASP A 13 4.80 13.02 -1.48
C ASP A 13 4.50 12.18 -0.24
N GLY A 14 5.36 11.18 0.00
CA GLY A 14 5.11 10.17 1.01
C GLY A 14 3.88 9.35 0.68
N LYS A 15 2.88 9.40 1.54
CA LYS A 15 1.60 8.69 1.36
C LYS A 15 0.59 9.44 0.48
N PHE A 16 0.98 10.56 -0.10
CA PHE A 16 0.09 11.41 -0.90
C PHE A 16 0.74 11.80 -2.23
N PHE A 17 0.03 12.63 -2.97
CA PHE A 17 0.55 13.28 -4.18
C PHE A 17 0.70 14.78 -3.98
N ARG A 18 1.59 15.37 -4.76
CA ARG A 18 1.72 16.83 -4.89
C ARG A 18 1.75 17.24 -6.35
N ARG A 19 1.28 18.47 -6.60
CA ARG A 19 1.37 19.17 -7.88
C ARG A 19 1.83 20.60 -7.58
N ASN A 20 2.87 21.08 -8.23
CA ASN A 20 3.44 22.43 -7.98
C ASN A 20 3.75 22.68 -6.48
N GLY A 21 4.30 21.69 -5.79
CA GLY A 21 4.61 21.76 -4.35
C GLY A 21 3.41 21.73 -3.41
N GLN A 22 2.19 21.70 -3.93
CA GLN A 22 0.96 21.60 -3.13
C GLN A 22 0.42 20.18 -3.12
N ARG A 23 -0.06 19.72 -1.97
CA ARG A 23 -0.71 18.42 -1.84
C ARG A 23 -2.01 18.41 -2.63
N VAL A 24 -2.22 17.31 -3.38
CA VAL A 24 -3.44 17.08 -4.15
C VAL A 24 -4.02 15.73 -3.79
N TRP A 25 -5.33 15.68 -3.71
CA TRP A 25 -6.13 14.45 -3.64
C TRP A 25 -6.77 14.22 -5.01
N LEU A 26 -6.44 13.11 -5.67
CA LEU A 26 -6.87 12.84 -7.05
C LEU A 26 -8.35 12.52 -7.10
N ARG A 27 -9.08 13.29 -7.89
CA ARG A 27 -10.51 13.09 -8.20
C ARG A 27 -10.60 12.60 -9.63
N THR A 28 -10.71 11.29 -9.78
CA THR A 28 -10.61 10.62 -11.06
C THR A 28 -11.95 10.00 -11.45
N VAL A 29 -12.26 9.96 -12.74
CA VAL A 29 -13.37 9.19 -13.30
C VAL A 29 -12.87 8.30 -14.43
N THR A 30 -13.39 7.09 -14.52
CA THR A 30 -13.09 6.17 -15.62
C THR A 30 -13.80 6.61 -16.88
N TYR A 31 -13.07 6.69 -18.00
CA TYR A 31 -13.56 7.19 -19.28
C TYR A 31 -13.35 6.16 -20.40
N GLY A 32 -14.46 5.54 -20.86
CA GLY A 32 -14.42 4.47 -21.86
C GLY A 32 -13.79 3.17 -21.38
N PRO A 33 -13.77 2.12 -22.23
CA PRO A 33 -13.92 2.15 -23.70
C PRO A 33 -15.37 2.35 -24.18
N PHE A 34 -15.50 3.03 -25.30
CA PHE A 34 -16.76 3.33 -25.93
C PHE A 34 -16.98 2.52 -27.23
N PRO A 35 -18.24 2.33 -27.66
CA PRO A 35 -18.52 1.80 -28.99
C PRO A 35 -17.92 2.66 -30.10
N PRO A 36 -17.60 2.09 -31.28
CA PRO A 36 -17.05 2.84 -32.40
C PRO A 36 -17.89 4.07 -32.76
N GLY A 37 -17.22 5.22 -32.98
CA GLY A 37 -17.90 6.48 -33.32
C GLY A 37 -18.56 7.22 -32.14
N LYS A 38 -18.34 6.77 -30.91
CA LYS A 38 -18.82 7.40 -29.69
C LYS A 38 -17.64 7.79 -28.77
N PRO A 39 -17.79 8.80 -27.90
CA PRO A 39 -18.85 9.82 -27.92
C PRO A 39 -18.72 10.77 -29.12
N ALA A 40 -19.80 11.48 -29.45
CA ALA A 40 -19.82 12.39 -30.60
C ALA A 40 -18.83 13.58 -30.45
N SER A 41 -18.59 14.04 -29.22
CA SER A 41 -17.65 15.13 -28.91
C SER A 41 -16.94 14.89 -27.59
N ARG A 42 -15.71 14.39 -27.65
CA ARG A 42 -14.83 14.18 -26.48
C ARG A 42 -14.51 15.49 -25.77
N THR A 43 -14.27 16.56 -26.50
CA THR A 43 -13.98 17.88 -25.92
C THR A 43 -15.12 18.38 -25.04
N THR A 44 -16.37 18.19 -25.45
CA THR A 44 -17.56 18.57 -24.65
C THR A 44 -17.65 17.73 -23.39
N GLU A 45 -17.38 16.42 -23.47
CA GLU A 45 -17.41 15.56 -22.29
C GLU A 45 -16.30 15.88 -21.30
N PHE A 46 -15.09 16.17 -21.75
CA PHE A 46 -13.99 16.55 -20.86
C PHE A 46 -14.26 17.86 -20.13
N ALA A 47 -14.91 18.84 -20.78
CA ALA A 47 -15.36 20.05 -20.10
C ALA A 47 -16.37 19.71 -18.98
N ARG A 48 -17.36 18.84 -19.26
CA ARG A 48 -18.36 18.40 -18.27
C ARG A 48 -17.74 17.59 -17.12
N ILE A 49 -16.77 16.73 -17.41
CA ILE A 49 -16.01 15.99 -16.40
C ILE A 49 -15.33 16.99 -15.45
N ARG A 50 -14.72 18.03 -16.01
CA ARG A 50 -14.09 19.10 -15.23
C ARG A 50 -15.09 19.86 -14.37
N GLU A 51 -16.25 20.24 -14.93
CA GLU A 51 -17.36 20.92 -14.23
C GLU A 51 -17.95 20.06 -13.11
N THR A 52 -17.95 18.73 -13.26
CA THR A 52 -18.39 17.80 -12.21
C THR A 52 -17.37 17.71 -11.06
N GLY A 53 -16.20 18.33 -11.21
CA GLY A 53 -15.19 18.45 -10.17
C GLY A 53 -14.09 17.40 -10.22
N PHE A 54 -13.98 16.65 -11.31
CA PHE A 54 -12.85 15.75 -11.54
C PHE A 54 -11.65 16.54 -12.08
N ASP A 55 -10.46 16.10 -11.76
CA ASP A 55 -9.19 16.65 -12.24
C ASP A 55 -8.37 15.64 -13.05
N SER A 56 -8.83 14.39 -13.09
CA SER A 56 -8.16 13.30 -13.78
C SER A 56 -9.18 12.37 -14.45
N ILE A 57 -8.75 11.73 -15.52
CA ILE A 57 -9.43 10.58 -16.12
C ILE A 57 -8.55 9.34 -16.08
N ARG A 58 -9.19 8.19 -15.89
CA ARG A 58 -8.57 6.89 -16.06
C ARG A 58 -9.13 6.22 -17.31
N ILE A 59 -8.25 5.67 -18.14
CA ILE A 59 -8.62 4.92 -19.34
C ILE A 59 -7.91 3.57 -19.36
N PHE A 60 -8.53 2.54 -19.95
CA PHE A 60 -8.02 1.16 -19.92
C PHE A 60 -7.00 0.86 -21.02
N THR A 61 -6.80 1.78 -21.96
CA THR A 61 -5.89 1.59 -23.10
C THR A 61 -4.85 2.70 -23.14
N LEU A 62 -3.78 2.48 -23.88
CA LEU A 62 -2.83 3.53 -24.24
C LEU A 62 -3.50 4.45 -25.25
N PRO A 63 -3.73 5.75 -24.94
CA PRO A 63 -4.46 6.66 -25.80
C PRO A 63 -3.64 7.14 -26.99
N ASP A 64 -4.36 7.64 -28.01
CA ASP A 64 -3.76 8.44 -29.06
C ASP A 64 -3.40 9.86 -28.57
N ARG A 65 -2.56 10.54 -29.33
CA ARG A 65 -2.16 11.91 -29.02
C ARG A 65 -3.35 12.87 -28.95
N ALA A 66 -4.35 12.68 -29.80
CA ALA A 66 -5.53 13.53 -29.85
C ALA A 66 -6.34 13.51 -28.55
N LEU A 67 -6.44 12.35 -27.87
CA LEU A 67 -7.07 12.25 -26.55
C LEU A 67 -6.26 13.01 -25.49
N LEU A 68 -4.95 12.90 -25.51
CA LEU A 68 -4.07 13.62 -24.58
C LEU A 68 -4.16 15.15 -24.80
N ASP A 69 -4.17 15.61 -26.06
CA ASP A 69 -4.34 17.03 -26.41
C ASP A 69 -5.72 17.58 -25.95
N ASP A 70 -6.80 16.76 -26.06
CA ASP A 70 -8.13 17.12 -25.57
C ASP A 70 -8.16 17.23 -24.05
N ALA A 71 -7.51 16.29 -23.34
CA ALA A 71 -7.42 16.29 -21.88
C ALA A 71 -6.64 17.51 -21.37
N GLU A 72 -5.51 17.83 -22.00
CA GLU A 72 -4.71 19.02 -21.67
C GLU A 72 -5.54 20.30 -21.82
N ARG A 73 -6.25 20.45 -22.94
CA ARG A 73 -7.12 21.62 -23.18
C ARG A 73 -8.23 21.76 -22.13
N ALA A 74 -8.73 20.65 -21.62
CA ALA A 74 -9.73 20.65 -20.55
C ALA A 74 -9.12 20.79 -19.14
N GLY A 75 -7.81 20.81 -18.99
CA GLY A 75 -7.12 20.83 -17.71
C GLY A 75 -7.25 19.52 -16.91
N LEU A 76 -7.44 18.39 -17.63
CA LEU A 76 -7.50 17.06 -17.07
C LEU A 76 -6.14 16.35 -17.19
N THR A 77 -5.79 15.55 -16.19
CA THR A 77 -4.67 14.61 -16.27
C THR A 77 -5.15 13.21 -16.60
N VAL A 78 -4.28 12.41 -17.21
CA VAL A 78 -4.61 11.08 -17.73
C VAL A 78 -3.78 10.01 -17.03
N PHE A 79 -4.46 9.01 -16.49
CA PHE A 79 -3.90 7.72 -16.12
C PHE A 79 -4.30 6.70 -17.18
N ALA A 80 -3.33 6.25 -17.98
CA ALA A 80 -3.56 5.31 -19.06
C ALA A 80 -3.35 3.85 -18.62
N GLY A 81 -4.06 2.91 -19.22
CA GLY A 81 -3.93 1.49 -18.99
C GLY A 81 -3.12 0.81 -20.09
N LEU A 82 -2.18 -0.03 -19.72
CA LEU A 82 -1.58 -0.97 -20.64
C LEU A 82 -2.51 -2.18 -20.76
N ASN A 83 -3.39 -2.17 -21.76
CA ASN A 83 -4.22 -3.33 -22.05
C ASN A 83 -3.39 -4.38 -22.81
N TRP A 84 -3.12 -5.51 -22.19
CA TRP A 84 -2.41 -6.63 -22.78
C TRP A 84 -3.08 -7.97 -22.45
N ASP A 85 -2.71 -9.02 -23.17
CA ASP A 85 -3.33 -10.33 -23.03
C ASP A 85 -2.81 -11.07 -21.78
N HIS A 86 -3.32 -10.69 -20.62
CA HIS A 86 -3.05 -11.33 -19.32
C HIS A 86 -4.17 -12.28 -18.88
N TYR A 87 -5.15 -12.55 -19.75
CA TYR A 87 -6.30 -13.40 -19.48
C TYR A 87 -6.02 -14.89 -19.66
N GLY A 88 -4.77 -15.31 -19.74
CA GLY A 88 -4.33 -16.68 -19.82
C GLY A 88 -2.91 -16.86 -19.32
N ASP A 89 -2.38 -18.10 -19.38
CA ASP A 89 -1.03 -18.42 -18.89
C ASP A 89 0.07 -17.76 -19.76
N PHE A 90 0.35 -16.51 -19.45
CA PHE A 90 1.36 -15.71 -20.14
C PHE A 90 2.80 -16.11 -19.77
N LEU A 91 3.00 -16.90 -18.70
CA LEU A 91 4.32 -17.43 -18.37
C LEU A 91 4.70 -18.61 -19.24
N LYS A 92 3.74 -19.48 -19.60
CA LYS A 92 3.93 -20.53 -20.60
C LYS A 92 3.92 -19.98 -22.04
N LYS A 93 3.29 -18.81 -22.26
CA LYS A 93 3.21 -18.12 -23.56
C LYS A 93 3.93 -16.77 -23.50
N PRO A 94 5.27 -16.73 -23.40
CA PRO A 94 6.04 -15.50 -23.15
C PRO A 94 5.88 -14.43 -24.24
N VAL A 95 5.37 -14.80 -25.41
CA VAL A 95 5.05 -13.84 -26.49
C VAL A 95 4.04 -12.78 -26.04
N ARG A 96 3.12 -13.10 -25.12
CA ARG A 96 2.11 -12.18 -24.59
C ARG A 96 2.76 -11.04 -23.79
N LEU A 97 3.63 -11.39 -22.83
CA LEU A 97 4.38 -10.41 -22.04
C LEU A 97 5.40 -9.64 -22.90
N SER A 98 6.04 -10.33 -23.85
CA SER A 98 6.96 -9.68 -24.80
C SER A 98 6.25 -8.65 -25.67
N ALA A 99 5.04 -8.96 -26.16
CA ALA A 99 4.23 -8.02 -26.94
C ALA A 99 3.80 -6.80 -26.08
N ALA A 100 3.48 -6.99 -24.80
CA ALA A 100 3.18 -5.91 -23.87
C ALA A 100 4.38 -4.98 -23.68
N ASN A 101 5.59 -5.55 -23.49
CA ASN A 101 6.83 -4.79 -23.37
C ASN A 101 7.11 -3.94 -24.61
N VAL A 102 7.03 -4.53 -25.81
CA VAL A 102 7.26 -3.83 -27.08
C VAL A 102 6.27 -2.68 -27.27
N ARG A 103 4.99 -2.93 -26.95
CA ARG A 103 3.94 -1.91 -27.09
C ARG A 103 4.12 -0.76 -26.09
N LEU A 104 4.46 -1.07 -24.85
CA LEU A 104 4.72 -0.06 -23.83
C LEU A 104 5.94 0.80 -24.20
N ASP A 105 7.05 0.17 -24.61
CA ASP A 105 8.27 0.86 -25.03
C ASP A 105 7.99 1.82 -26.19
N ALA A 106 7.40 1.34 -27.27
CA ALA A 106 7.10 2.15 -28.46
C ALA A 106 6.20 3.34 -28.12
N TRP A 107 5.12 3.10 -27.37
CA TRP A 107 4.17 4.13 -27.03
C TRP A 107 4.76 5.20 -26.09
N LEU A 108 5.53 4.80 -25.08
CA LEU A 108 6.19 5.74 -24.17
C LEU A 108 7.21 6.63 -24.89
N ARG A 109 7.99 6.10 -25.83
CA ARG A 109 8.95 6.91 -26.61
C ARG A 109 8.28 8.03 -27.39
N GLU A 110 7.03 7.86 -27.78
CA GLU A 110 6.26 8.85 -28.53
C GLU A 110 5.49 9.82 -27.62
N HIS A 111 4.92 9.33 -26.52
CA HIS A 111 3.91 10.07 -25.76
C HIS A 111 4.33 10.47 -24.34
N ALA A 112 5.41 9.93 -23.77
CA ALA A 112 5.77 10.12 -22.37
C ALA A 112 5.97 11.58 -21.94
N THR A 113 6.33 12.46 -22.89
CA THR A 113 6.56 13.89 -22.61
C THR A 113 5.29 14.74 -22.67
N HIS A 114 4.11 14.14 -22.93
CA HIS A 114 2.86 14.89 -23.03
C HIS A 114 2.42 15.41 -21.65
N PRO A 115 2.09 16.72 -21.50
CA PRO A 115 1.78 17.34 -20.20
C PRO A 115 0.59 16.71 -19.48
N ALA A 116 -0.45 16.28 -20.20
CA ALA A 116 -1.62 15.65 -19.61
C ALA A 116 -1.36 14.24 -19.08
N LEU A 117 -0.29 13.55 -19.54
CA LEU A 117 0.00 12.18 -19.11
C LEU A 117 0.64 12.17 -17.74
N THR A 118 0.00 11.52 -16.78
CA THR A 118 0.46 11.43 -15.38
C THR A 118 1.03 10.08 -15.04
N GLY A 119 0.39 9.00 -15.48
CA GLY A 119 0.84 7.66 -15.11
C GLY A 119 0.22 6.54 -15.93
N ILE A 120 0.76 5.35 -15.72
CA ILE A 120 0.39 4.12 -16.42
C ILE A 120 0.03 3.03 -15.42
N TYR A 121 -1.14 2.44 -15.58
CA TYR A 121 -1.47 1.15 -15.01
C TYR A 121 -0.93 0.06 -15.93
N VAL A 122 0.08 -0.68 -15.49
CA VAL A 122 0.75 -1.71 -16.32
C VAL A 122 -0.06 -3.00 -16.47
N GLY A 123 -1.18 -3.10 -15.79
CA GLY A 123 -2.14 -4.20 -15.85
C GLY A 123 -3.33 -3.92 -14.95
N ASN A 124 -4.39 -4.70 -15.14
CA ASN A 124 -5.63 -4.59 -14.40
C ASN A 124 -6.18 -5.98 -14.07
N GLU A 125 -6.41 -6.29 -12.79
CA GLU A 125 -7.15 -7.45 -12.31
C GLU A 125 -6.77 -8.79 -12.96
N ILE A 126 -5.50 -9.21 -12.83
CA ILE A 126 -5.13 -10.58 -13.23
C ILE A 126 -5.87 -11.56 -12.31
N SER A 127 -6.69 -12.42 -12.89
CA SER A 127 -7.60 -13.26 -12.12
C SER A 127 -6.87 -14.18 -11.13
N SER A 128 -7.43 -14.32 -9.91
CA SER A 128 -6.81 -15.03 -8.79
C SER A 128 -6.55 -16.52 -9.08
N ASP A 129 -7.39 -17.17 -9.87
CA ASP A 129 -7.23 -18.54 -10.28
C ASP A 129 -6.05 -18.73 -11.25
N LEU A 130 -5.87 -17.82 -12.22
CA LEU A 130 -4.69 -17.81 -13.08
C LEU A 130 -3.41 -17.51 -12.31
N VAL A 131 -3.47 -16.58 -11.33
CA VAL A 131 -2.33 -16.32 -10.46
C VAL A 131 -1.93 -17.57 -9.66
N ARG A 132 -2.90 -18.30 -9.11
CA ARG A 132 -2.64 -19.56 -8.40
C ARG A 132 -2.07 -20.62 -9.35
N TRP A 133 -2.54 -20.65 -10.59
CA TRP A 133 -2.03 -21.56 -11.62
C TRP A 133 -0.58 -21.27 -12.00
N MET A 134 -0.25 -20.01 -12.27
CA MET A 134 1.08 -19.57 -12.70
C MET A 134 2.08 -19.44 -11.52
N GLY A 135 1.57 -19.24 -10.32
CA GLY A 135 2.35 -18.91 -9.13
C GLY A 135 2.44 -17.39 -8.87
N PRO A 136 2.16 -16.94 -7.64
CA PRO A 136 2.09 -15.50 -7.32
C PRO A 136 3.40 -14.75 -7.55
N ALA A 137 4.55 -15.35 -7.20
CA ALA A 137 5.84 -14.69 -7.33
C ALA A 137 6.23 -14.41 -8.80
N PRO A 138 6.16 -15.38 -9.73
CA PRO A 138 6.43 -15.12 -11.15
C PRO A 138 5.46 -14.11 -11.79
N VAL A 139 4.18 -14.13 -11.40
CA VAL A 139 3.20 -13.14 -11.89
C VAL A 139 3.57 -11.74 -11.41
N ARG A 140 3.91 -11.58 -10.13
CA ARG A 140 4.36 -10.29 -9.59
C ARG A 140 5.65 -9.82 -10.27
N GLU A 141 6.62 -10.70 -10.48
CA GLU A 141 7.86 -10.38 -11.21
C GLU A 141 7.58 -9.87 -12.64
N ALA A 142 6.59 -10.44 -13.33
CA ALA A 142 6.16 -9.97 -14.64
C ALA A 142 5.57 -8.55 -14.57
N ILE A 143 4.70 -8.26 -13.59
CA ILE A 143 4.17 -6.92 -13.36
C ILE A 143 5.30 -5.93 -13.03
N GLU A 144 6.19 -6.30 -12.13
CA GLU A 144 7.35 -5.48 -11.73
C GLU A 144 8.28 -5.19 -12.89
N SER A 145 8.45 -6.13 -13.84
CA SER A 145 9.26 -5.93 -15.06
C SER A 145 8.68 -4.88 -15.99
N LEU A 146 7.36 -4.81 -16.14
CA LEU A 146 6.65 -3.78 -16.92
C LEU A 146 6.81 -2.40 -16.28
N ILE A 147 6.68 -2.31 -14.95
CA ILE A 147 6.91 -1.07 -14.21
C ILE A 147 8.36 -0.59 -14.38
N GLU A 148 9.32 -1.49 -14.27
CA GLU A 148 10.75 -1.16 -14.42
C GLU A 148 11.07 -0.68 -15.85
N LEU A 149 10.52 -1.35 -16.87
CA LEU A 149 10.63 -0.90 -18.26
C LEU A 149 10.10 0.52 -18.43
N GLY A 150 8.88 0.77 -17.96
CA GLY A 150 8.24 2.08 -18.07
C GLY A 150 9.04 3.17 -17.37
N ARG A 151 9.51 2.92 -16.16
CA ARG A 151 10.31 3.87 -15.38
C ARG A 151 11.68 4.17 -16.03
N ASN A 152 12.31 3.19 -16.66
CA ASN A 152 13.58 3.41 -17.37
C ASN A 152 13.43 4.33 -18.58
N ILE A 153 12.26 4.31 -19.24
CA ILE A 153 11.98 5.16 -20.41
C ILE A 153 11.44 6.54 -19.97
N ALA A 154 10.55 6.56 -19.01
CA ALA A 154 9.81 7.73 -18.56
C ALA A 154 9.84 7.87 -17.03
N PRO A 155 10.99 8.18 -16.41
CA PRO A 155 11.16 8.22 -14.95
C PRO A 155 10.34 9.32 -14.25
N HIS A 156 9.72 10.20 -15.01
CA HIS A 156 8.86 11.27 -14.54
C HIS A 156 7.38 10.90 -14.49
N LEU A 157 6.98 9.77 -15.05
CA LEU A 157 5.62 9.25 -14.97
C LEU A 157 5.47 8.31 -13.77
N LEU A 158 4.24 8.15 -13.32
CA LEU A 158 3.87 7.23 -12.24
C LEU A 158 3.43 5.89 -12.80
N PHE A 159 3.91 4.80 -12.22
CA PHE A 159 3.56 3.44 -12.62
C PHE A 159 2.95 2.65 -11.48
N ALA A 160 1.83 2.01 -11.74
CA ALA A 160 1.14 1.14 -10.79
C ALA A 160 0.48 -0.07 -11.50
N TYR A 161 0.02 -1.01 -10.70
CA TYR A 161 -0.84 -2.11 -11.11
C TYR A 161 -2.21 -1.92 -10.47
N ALA A 162 -3.29 -1.97 -11.23
CA ALA A 162 -4.64 -1.94 -10.68
C ALA A 162 -5.00 -3.33 -10.14
N ASN A 163 -4.81 -3.47 -8.84
CA ASN A 163 -5.05 -4.67 -8.07
C ASN A 163 -6.51 -4.75 -7.63
N TYR A 164 -6.94 -5.86 -7.07
CA TYR A 164 -8.29 -6.05 -6.54
C TYR A 164 -8.30 -7.08 -5.39
N PRO A 165 -9.34 -7.11 -4.56
CA PRO A 165 -9.52 -8.18 -3.60
C PRO A 165 -9.76 -9.51 -4.32
N SER A 166 -9.15 -10.58 -3.94
CA SER A 166 -8.18 -10.94 -2.93
C SER A 166 -6.83 -11.30 -3.56
N THR A 167 -6.28 -10.43 -4.39
CA THR A 167 -4.96 -10.58 -5.00
C THR A 167 -3.94 -9.56 -4.46
N GLU A 168 -4.15 -9.06 -3.23
CA GLU A 168 -3.28 -8.08 -2.57
C GLU A 168 -1.82 -8.52 -2.52
N TYR A 169 -1.57 -9.82 -2.50
CA TYR A 169 -0.24 -10.41 -2.55
C TYR A 169 0.53 -10.15 -3.87
N LEU A 170 -0.17 -9.70 -4.91
CA LEU A 170 0.44 -9.26 -6.16
C LEU A 170 0.96 -7.82 -6.12
N GLU A 171 0.72 -7.10 -5.02
CA GLU A 171 1.14 -5.71 -4.92
C GLU A 171 2.63 -5.56 -5.27
N PRO A 172 2.97 -4.84 -6.37
CA PRO A 172 4.35 -4.74 -6.84
C PRO A 172 5.20 -3.90 -5.88
N ALA A 173 6.38 -4.39 -5.52
CA ALA A 173 7.26 -3.67 -4.62
C ALA A 173 7.86 -2.39 -5.22
N ASN A 174 7.89 -2.29 -6.55
CA ASN A 174 8.45 -1.17 -7.29
C ASN A 174 7.41 -0.20 -7.86
N ALA A 175 6.12 -0.33 -7.56
CA ALA A 175 5.10 0.63 -7.95
C ALA A 175 5.29 1.98 -7.24
N ASP A 176 4.91 3.08 -7.90
CA ASP A 176 4.98 4.43 -7.32
C ASP A 176 3.83 4.69 -6.36
N PHE A 177 2.69 4.06 -6.57
CA PHE A 177 1.53 4.08 -5.68
C PHE A 177 0.81 2.73 -5.73
N SER A 178 0.06 2.42 -4.68
CA SER A 178 -0.80 1.25 -4.61
C SER A 178 -2.17 1.61 -5.13
N ALA A 179 -2.73 0.78 -6.01
CA ALA A 179 -4.03 1.02 -6.64
C ALA A 179 -4.91 -0.22 -6.52
N PHE A 180 -6.14 -0.02 -6.02
CA PHE A 180 -7.09 -1.11 -5.81
C PHE A 180 -8.47 -0.77 -6.37
N ASN A 181 -9.02 -1.69 -7.16
CA ASN A 181 -10.41 -1.69 -7.57
C ASN A 181 -11.24 -2.31 -6.45
N ILE A 182 -12.21 -1.56 -5.91
CA ILE A 182 -12.94 -1.97 -4.71
C ILE A 182 -14.43 -1.76 -4.97
N TYR A 183 -15.22 -2.84 -4.89
CA TYR A 183 -16.68 -2.79 -5.09
C TYR A 183 -17.42 -3.29 -3.83
N LEU A 184 -16.98 -2.83 -2.65
CA LEU A 184 -17.65 -3.07 -1.39
C LEU A 184 -18.76 -2.04 -1.17
N GLU A 185 -20.01 -2.51 -1.14
CA GLU A 185 -21.21 -1.69 -1.03
C GLU A 185 -21.62 -1.40 0.42
N ASP A 186 -21.01 -2.11 1.38
CA ASP A 186 -21.15 -1.83 2.81
C ASP A 186 -20.07 -0.85 3.27
N ARG A 187 -20.49 0.22 3.94
CA ARG A 187 -19.60 1.31 4.36
C ARG A 187 -18.55 0.87 5.39
N ASP A 188 -18.94 0.00 6.33
CA ASP A 188 -18.04 -0.41 7.40
C ASP A 188 -17.00 -1.41 6.85
N ALA A 189 -17.44 -2.33 5.99
CA ALA A 189 -16.53 -3.23 5.26
C ALA A 189 -15.55 -2.47 4.37
N PHE A 190 -16.02 -1.45 3.63
CA PHE A 190 -15.19 -0.59 2.82
C PHE A 190 -14.15 0.17 3.65
N THR A 191 -14.58 0.74 4.78
CA THR A 191 -13.70 1.46 5.72
C THR A 191 -12.62 0.52 6.29
N ALA A 192 -13.01 -0.66 6.76
CA ALA A 192 -12.08 -1.64 7.30
C ALA A 192 -11.07 -2.12 6.23
N TYR A 193 -11.54 -2.30 4.98
CA TYR A 193 -10.68 -2.70 3.89
C TYR A 193 -9.68 -1.61 3.50
N LEU A 194 -10.08 -0.33 3.46
CA LEU A 194 -9.16 0.79 3.22
C LEU A 194 -8.04 0.85 4.27
N ARG A 195 -8.35 0.64 5.55
CA ARG A 195 -7.36 0.57 6.63
C ARG A 195 -6.35 -0.55 6.40
N ARG A 196 -6.81 -1.73 6.00
CA ARG A 196 -5.95 -2.83 5.61
C ARG A 196 -5.07 -2.47 4.42
N LEU A 197 -5.63 -1.86 3.38
CA LEU A 197 -4.88 -1.46 2.19
C LEU A 197 -3.83 -0.38 2.49
N GLN A 198 -4.08 0.52 3.45
CA GLN A 198 -3.07 1.48 3.91
C GLN A 198 -1.84 0.78 4.49
N ASN A 199 -2.03 -0.35 5.18
CA ASN A 199 -0.92 -1.15 5.71
C ASN A 199 -0.19 -1.92 4.60
N ILE A 200 -0.90 -2.40 3.58
CA ILE A 200 -0.32 -3.06 2.40
C ILE A 200 0.47 -2.06 1.55
N ALA A 201 -0.07 -0.87 1.32
CA ALA A 201 0.59 0.21 0.59
C ALA A 201 1.91 0.64 1.27
N GLY A 202 2.00 0.52 2.59
CA GLY A 202 3.18 0.90 3.34
C GLY A 202 3.50 2.38 3.19
N ASP A 203 4.68 2.70 2.67
CA ASP A 203 5.16 4.09 2.51
C ASP A 203 4.58 4.80 1.27
N ARG A 204 3.76 4.13 0.46
CA ARG A 204 3.27 4.65 -0.82
C ARG A 204 1.89 5.27 -0.71
N PRO A 205 1.51 6.17 -1.63
CA PRO A 205 0.13 6.62 -1.78
C PRO A 205 -0.80 5.42 -2.06
N LEU A 206 -1.99 5.43 -1.47
CA LEU A 206 -3.07 4.48 -1.76
C LEU A 206 -4.13 5.18 -2.60
N VAL A 207 -4.50 4.60 -3.74
CA VAL A 207 -5.56 5.09 -4.62
C VAL A 207 -6.65 4.04 -4.75
N VAL A 208 -7.90 4.42 -4.52
CA VAL A 208 -9.04 3.64 -4.97
C VAL A 208 -9.14 3.85 -6.48
N SER A 209 -8.68 2.85 -7.25
CA SER A 209 -8.57 2.96 -8.71
C SER A 209 -9.88 2.65 -9.45
N GLU A 210 -10.80 1.97 -8.80
CA GLU A 210 -12.19 1.84 -9.24
C GLU A 210 -13.11 1.67 -8.04
N PHE A 211 -14.22 2.40 -8.07
CA PHE A 211 -15.40 2.20 -7.23
C PHE A 211 -16.64 2.63 -8.00
N GLY A 212 -17.66 1.81 -8.00
CA GLY A 212 -18.90 2.09 -8.70
C GLY A 212 -20.10 1.37 -8.09
N MET A 213 -21.29 1.86 -8.44
CA MET A 213 -22.57 1.24 -8.11
C MET A 213 -23.42 1.15 -9.37
N ASP A 214 -23.90 -0.04 -9.68
CA ASP A 214 -24.76 -0.30 -10.82
C ASP A 214 -26.18 0.22 -10.56
N SER A 215 -26.59 1.26 -11.26
CA SER A 215 -27.93 1.86 -11.12
C SER A 215 -29.01 1.06 -11.85
N LEU A 216 -28.67 0.13 -12.74
CA LEU A 216 -29.64 -0.77 -13.39
C LEU A 216 -30.18 -1.81 -12.38
N ARG A 217 -29.31 -2.33 -11.52
CA ARG A 217 -29.66 -3.30 -10.47
C ARG A 217 -30.11 -2.66 -9.18
N ASN A 218 -29.73 -1.39 -8.98
CA ASN A 218 -30.10 -0.56 -7.83
C ASN A 218 -30.93 0.63 -8.32
N SER A 219 -31.09 1.69 -7.52
CA SER A 219 -31.70 2.93 -7.96
C SER A 219 -30.65 4.00 -8.28
N LEU A 220 -31.05 5.04 -8.99
CA LEU A 220 -30.21 6.23 -9.24
C LEU A 220 -29.84 6.92 -7.92
N GLU A 221 -30.77 6.94 -6.96
CA GLU A 221 -30.58 7.50 -5.63
C GLU A 221 -29.56 6.69 -4.83
N THR A 222 -29.66 5.35 -4.84
CA THR A 222 -28.70 4.45 -4.21
C THR A 222 -27.30 4.63 -4.80
N GLN A 223 -27.18 4.75 -6.13
CA GLN A 223 -25.91 5.04 -6.78
C GLN A 223 -25.31 6.36 -6.27
N ALA A 224 -26.10 7.43 -6.22
CA ALA A 224 -25.67 8.75 -5.79
C ALA A 224 -25.23 8.77 -4.32
N GLU A 225 -25.99 8.11 -3.44
CA GLU A 225 -25.68 7.99 -2.02
C GLU A 225 -24.40 7.17 -1.80
N THR A 226 -24.28 6.02 -2.45
CA THR A 226 -23.13 5.12 -2.33
C THR A 226 -21.84 5.77 -2.83
N LEU A 227 -21.85 6.41 -3.99
CA LEU A 227 -20.68 7.15 -4.48
C LEU A 227 -20.30 8.32 -3.57
N GLY A 228 -21.30 8.97 -2.96
CA GLY A 228 -21.10 10.07 -2.02
C GLY A 228 -20.36 9.63 -0.77
N TRP A 229 -20.89 8.63 -0.07
CA TRP A 229 -20.26 8.15 1.17
C TRP A 229 -18.93 7.44 0.91
N ALA A 230 -18.79 6.68 -0.19
CA ALA A 230 -17.56 5.98 -0.50
C ALA A 230 -16.40 6.94 -0.75
N ARG A 231 -16.65 8.01 -1.53
CA ARG A 231 -15.67 9.08 -1.77
C ARG A 231 -15.30 9.81 -0.48
N GLN A 232 -16.28 10.08 0.38
CA GLN A 232 -16.05 10.73 1.67
C GLN A 232 -15.20 9.83 2.59
N THR A 233 -15.54 8.55 2.67
CA THR A 233 -14.79 7.57 3.46
C THR A 233 -13.36 7.41 2.96
N ALA A 234 -13.16 7.29 1.64
CA ALA A 234 -11.81 7.22 1.06
C ALA A 234 -10.95 8.44 1.43
N HIS A 235 -11.54 9.65 1.41
CA HIS A 235 -10.83 10.86 1.86
C HIS A 235 -10.54 10.85 3.37
N GLN A 236 -11.50 10.39 4.19
CA GLN A 236 -11.35 10.30 5.64
C GLN A 236 -10.30 9.25 6.07
N GLU A 237 -10.21 8.13 5.36
CA GLU A 237 -9.22 7.07 5.57
C GLU A 237 -7.89 7.35 4.85
N GLU A 238 -7.66 8.63 4.47
CA GLU A 238 -6.36 9.15 4.03
C GLU A 238 -5.81 8.50 2.76
N THR A 239 -6.69 8.07 1.84
CA THR A 239 -6.25 7.69 0.49
C THR A 239 -5.69 8.91 -0.25
N ALA A 240 -4.88 8.67 -1.27
CA ALA A 240 -4.32 9.72 -2.11
C ALA A 240 -5.21 10.08 -3.31
N GLY A 241 -6.26 9.29 -3.55
CA GLY A 241 -7.21 9.54 -4.63
C GLY A 241 -8.35 8.52 -4.68
N PHE A 242 -9.38 8.88 -5.43
CA PHE A 242 -10.58 8.08 -5.63
C PHE A 242 -11.05 8.18 -7.08
N THR A 243 -11.28 7.01 -7.71
CA THR A 243 -11.74 6.92 -9.09
C THR A 243 -13.17 6.37 -9.14
N VAL A 244 -14.07 7.14 -9.70
CA VAL A 244 -15.44 6.72 -9.96
C VAL A 244 -15.48 5.84 -11.22
N PHE A 245 -16.03 4.67 -11.12
CA PHE A 245 -16.36 3.80 -12.22
C PHE A 245 -17.87 3.89 -12.46
N SER A 246 -18.37 4.61 -13.51
CA SER A 246 -17.66 5.24 -14.61
C SER A 246 -18.30 6.58 -15.00
N TRP A 247 -17.78 7.26 -16.03
CA TRP A 247 -18.38 8.49 -16.55
C TRP A 247 -19.73 8.23 -17.20
N SER A 248 -19.85 7.22 -18.04
CA SER A 248 -21.04 6.97 -18.85
C SER A 248 -21.48 5.50 -18.78
N ASP A 249 -22.78 5.25 -18.91
CA ASP A 249 -23.34 3.91 -19.12
C ASP A 249 -23.00 3.34 -20.52
N LEU A 250 -22.60 4.24 -21.43
CA LEU A 250 -22.16 3.83 -22.74
C LEU A 250 -20.79 3.16 -22.66
N TRP A 251 -20.77 1.83 -22.75
CA TRP A 251 -19.57 1.03 -22.57
C TRP A 251 -19.46 -0.07 -23.63
N ALA A 252 -18.25 -0.41 -24.05
CA ALA A 252 -18.04 -1.46 -25.04
C ALA A 252 -16.97 -2.46 -24.61
N ARG A 253 -17.18 -3.72 -24.97
CA ARG A 253 -16.16 -4.78 -24.94
C ARG A 253 -15.83 -5.16 -26.37
N GLY A 254 -14.68 -4.71 -26.87
CA GLY A 254 -14.35 -4.80 -28.29
C GLY A 254 -15.30 -3.95 -29.13
N THR A 255 -16.06 -4.57 -30.02
CA THR A 255 -17.07 -3.88 -30.86
C THR A 255 -18.51 -3.97 -30.30
N SER A 256 -18.72 -4.76 -29.25
CA SER A 256 -20.05 -5.01 -28.68
C SER A 256 -20.33 -4.04 -27.54
N GLU A 257 -21.46 -3.36 -27.60
CA GLU A 257 -21.94 -2.53 -26.49
C GLU A 257 -22.42 -3.41 -25.34
N ILE A 258 -22.10 -3.00 -24.10
CA ILE A 258 -22.58 -3.61 -22.88
C ILE A 258 -23.85 -2.90 -22.45
N THR A 259 -24.92 -3.66 -22.27
CA THR A 259 -26.27 -3.12 -21.96
C THR A 259 -26.91 -3.71 -20.72
N ASP A 260 -26.19 -4.60 -20.03
CA ASP A 260 -26.66 -5.35 -18.87
C ASP A 260 -26.20 -4.77 -17.52
N TRP A 261 -25.57 -3.56 -17.54
CA TRP A 261 -25.19 -2.79 -16.35
C TRP A 261 -25.07 -1.28 -16.65
N ASP A 262 -25.30 -0.44 -15.61
CA ASP A 262 -25.32 1.02 -15.69
C ASP A 262 -24.51 1.66 -14.55
N PHE A 263 -23.18 1.54 -14.61
CA PHE A 263 -22.26 2.15 -13.64
C PHE A 263 -21.97 3.63 -13.91
N GLY A 264 -22.33 4.14 -15.08
CA GLY A 264 -22.09 5.52 -15.44
C GLY A 264 -22.78 6.53 -14.52
N ILE A 265 -22.14 7.68 -14.32
CA ILE A 265 -22.79 8.84 -13.68
C ILE A 265 -23.52 9.71 -14.71
N THR A 266 -23.37 9.40 -16.00
CA THR A 266 -24.23 9.85 -17.10
C THR A 266 -24.86 8.63 -17.77
N ASP A 267 -26.07 8.80 -18.30
CA ASP A 267 -26.76 7.75 -19.06
C ASP A 267 -26.14 7.55 -20.45
N ARG A 268 -26.71 6.62 -21.25
CA ARG A 268 -26.24 6.34 -22.63
C ARG A 268 -26.41 7.50 -23.60
N ASP A 269 -27.34 8.40 -23.33
CA ASP A 269 -27.59 9.61 -24.11
C ASP A 269 -26.74 10.79 -23.64
N GLY A 270 -25.96 10.61 -22.58
CA GLY A 270 -25.07 11.59 -21.98
C GLY A 270 -25.77 12.54 -20.99
N ASN A 271 -26.99 12.25 -20.53
CA ASN A 271 -27.66 13.06 -19.50
C ASN A 271 -27.05 12.72 -18.12
N GLU A 272 -26.98 13.73 -17.26
CA GLU A 272 -26.44 13.56 -15.92
C GLU A 272 -27.42 12.83 -15.00
N LYS A 273 -26.92 11.84 -14.28
CA LYS A 273 -27.62 11.19 -13.19
C LYS A 273 -27.47 11.97 -11.87
N PRO A 274 -28.29 11.72 -10.83
CA PRO A 274 -28.18 12.38 -9.52
C PRO A 274 -26.79 12.31 -8.91
N ALA A 275 -26.02 11.27 -9.19
CA ALA A 275 -24.64 11.07 -8.74
C ALA A 275 -23.71 12.24 -9.13
N CYS A 276 -23.89 12.87 -10.31
CA CYS A 276 -23.12 14.05 -10.71
C CYS A 276 -23.26 15.19 -9.70
N ASN A 277 -24.50 15.47 -9.25
CA ASN A 277 -24.73 16.52 -8.26
C ASN A 277 -24.15 16.21 -6.90
N THR A 278 -24.20 14.95 -6.46
CA THR A 278 -23.58 14.49 -5.21
C THR A 278 -22.07 14.68 -5.26
N LEU A 279 -21.45 14.34 -6.38
CA LEU A 279 -20.00 14.44 -6.55
C LEU A 279 -19.52 15.91 -6.69
N ARG A 280 -20.32 16.82 -7.30
CA ARG A 280 -20.01 18.26 -7.33
C ARG A 280 -19.99 18.90 -5.95
N LYS A 281 -20.89 18.50 -5.07
CA LYS A 281 -21.05 19.06 -3.72
C LYS A 281 -19.98 18.60 -2.72
N PHE A 282 -19.05 17.77 -3.13
CA PHE A 282 -18.01 17.29 -2.23
C PHE A 282 -17.11 18.43 -1.78
N ALA A 283 -17.30 18.86 -0.55
CA ALA A 283 -16.38 19.71 0.16
C ALA A 283 -15.63 18.85 1.19
N SER A 284 -14.31 18.91 1.18
CA SER A 284 -13.54 18.42 2.32
C SER A 284 -13.97 19.26 3.54
N SER A 285 -14.67 18.65 4.49
CA SER A 285 -15.02 19.35 5.73
C SER A 285 -13.73 19.73 6.43
N PRO A 286 -13.46 21.00 6.72
CA PRO A 286 -12.33 21.36 7.54
C PRO A 286 -12.51 20.69 8.90
N SER A 287 -11.50 19.98 9.34
CA SER A 287 -11.46 19.42 10.67
C SER A 287 -11.42 20.56 11.68
N THR A 288 -12.50 20.77 12.41
CA THR A 288 -12.53 21.73 13.54
C THR A 288 -12.02 21.02 14.79
N HIS A 289 -10.71 20.96 14.94
CA HIS A 289 -10.10 20.33 16.10
C HIS A 289 -9.45 21.39 16.99
N ASN A 290 -9.45 21.16 18.29
CA ASN A 290 -8.99 22.09 19.31
C ASN A 290 -7.96 21.48 20.28
N ALA A 291 -7.42 20.29 19.98
CA ALA A 291 -6.41 19.71 20.84
C ALA A 291 -5.12 20.54 20.82
N LYS A 292 -4.58 20.82 21.99
CA LYS A 292 -3.32 21.53 22.12
C LYS A 292 -2.17 20.55 22.16
N PHE A 293 -1.17 20.79 21.31
CA PHE A 293 0.05 19.99 21.24
C PHE A 293 1.25 20.80 21.73
N THR A 294 2.19 20.10 22.37
CA THR A 294 3.58 20.54 22.48
C THR A 294 4.44 19.54 21.73
N VAL A 295 5.19 20.00 20.73
CA VAL A 295 6.18 19.18 20.00
C VAL A 295 7.50 19.26 20.75
N ILE A 296 8.10 18.10 21.05
CA ILE A 296 9.36 17.97 21.77
C ILE A 296 10.40 17.37 20.83
N VAL A 297 11.47 18.12 20.56
CA VAL A 297 12.61 17.71 19.74
C VAL A 297 13.84 17.58 20.63
N CYS A 298 14.40 16.39 20.76
CA CYS A 298 15.66 16.18 21.48
C CYS A 298 16.83 16.13 20.51
N THR A 299 17.91 16.83 20.83
CA THR A 299 19.09 16.88 19.97
C THR A 299 20.37 16.71 20.78
N ARG A 300 21.38 16.13 20.15
CA ARG A 300 22.77 16.13 20.60
C ARG A 300 23.72 16.13 19.42
N ASN A 301 24.53 17.16 19.28
CA ASN A 301 25.41 17.38 18.14
C ASN A 301 24.62 17.28 16.82
N GLY A 302 23.55 18.08 16.72
CA GLY A 302 22.57 18.08 15.65
C GLY A 302 22.65 19.28 14.70
N SER A 303 23.73 20.07 14.73
CA SER A 303 23.86 21.33 13.97
C SER A 303 23.62 21.16 12.46
N GLU A 304 23.95 19.99 11.87
CA GLU A 304 23.73 19.69 10.46
C GLU A 304 22.29 19.24 10.13
N ARG A 305 21.47 18.90 11.15
CA ARG A 305 20.16 18.23 10.94
C ARG A 305 18.99 19.02 11.45
N ILE A 306 19.11 19.60 12.64
CA ILE A 306 18.00 20.21 13.38
C ILE A 306 17.29 21.32 12.61
N THR A 307 18.02 22.09 11.81
CA THR A 307 17.45 23.18 10.98
C THR A 307 16.36 22.66 10.03
N ALA A 308 16.56 21.49 9.40
CA ALA A 308 15.57 20.90 8.51
C ALA A 308 14.30 20.47 9.28
N CYS A 309 14.48 19.86 10.45
CA CYS A 309 13.39 19.48 11.35
C CYS A 309 12.56 20.72 11.78
N LEU A 310 13.20 21.75 12.31
CA LEU A 310 12.51 22.95 12.80
C LEU A 310 11.82 23.74 11.68
N ARG A 311 12.43 23.80 10.49
CA ARG A 311 11.78 24.38 9.30
C ARG A 311 10.57 23.55 8.82
N ALA A 312 10.60 22.22 8.97
CA ALA A 312 9.44 21.38 8.68
C ALA A 312 8.30 21.68 9.66
N LEU A 313 8.59 21.79 10.96
CA LEU A 313 7.61 22.20 11.97
C LEU A 313 7.02 23.58 11.67
N GLY A 314 7.84 24.56 11.28
CA GLY A 314 7.39 25.91 10.90
C GLY A 314 6.51 25.97 9.64
N ARG A 315 6.48 24.89 8.83
CA ARG A 315 5.60 24.77 7.64
C ARG A 315 4.32 23.99 7.90
N MET A 316 4.10 23.51 9.12
CA MET A 316 2.92 22.74 9.45
C MET A 316 1.66 23.59 9.37
N THR A 317 0.57 22.92 8.98
CA THR A 317 -0.77 23.53 8.90
C THR A 317 -1.62 23.07 10.08
N GLY A 318 -2.70 23.80 10.37
CA GLY A 318 -3.63 23.48 11.46
C GLY A 318 -3.54 24.45 12.64
N ASN A 319 -3.88 23.95 13.82
CA ASN A 319 -3.89 24.75 15.03
C ASN A 319 -2.48 25.10 15.50
N PRO A 320 -2.29 26.26 16.15
CA PRO A 320 -1.03 26.61 16.78
C PRO A 320 -0.60 25.56 17.81
N PHE A 321 0.68 25.30 17.89
CA PHE A 321 1.30 24.38 18.84
C PHE A 321 2.61 24.96 19.36
N ASP A 322 3.03 24.51 20.55
CA ASP A 322 4.30 24.92 21.14
C ASP A 322 5.41 23.94 20.69
N THR A 323 6.61 24.44 20.50
CA THR A 323 7.79 23.63 20.24
C THR A 323 8.82 23.81 21.34
N ILE A 324 9.33 22.72 21.91
CA ILE A 324 10.41 22.66 22.86
C ILE A 324 11.57 21.88 22.25
N VAL A 325 12.73 22.49 22.15
CA VAL A 325 13.99 21.82 21.82
C VAL A 325 14.75 21.54 23.08
N VAL A 326 15.15 20.30 23.32
CA VAL A 326 16.02 19.91 24.43
C VAL A 326 17.39 19.54 23.89
N ASP A 327 18.38 20.38 24.18
CA ASP A 327 19.77 20.11 23.79
C ASP A 327 20.49 19.34 24.91
N ASP A 328 20.80 18.06 24.65
CA ASP A 328 21.44 17.11 25.59
C ASP A 328 22.98 17.31 25.61
N GLY A 329 23.43 18.53 25.83
CA GLY A 329 24.85 18.89 25.98
C GLY A 329 25.61 18.76 24.65
N SER A 330 25.16 19.45 23.61
CA SER A 330 25.87 19.55 22.33
C SER A 330 27.14 20.38 22.45
N GLU A 331 28.17 20.00 21.70
CA GLU A 331 29.48 20.67 21.64
C GLU A 331 29.79 21.26 20.24
N ASP A 332 28.86 21.08 19.28
CA ASP A 332 29.01 21.42 17.85
C ASP A 332 28.34 22.76 17.45
N GLY A 333 27.88 23.54 18.43
CA GLY A 333 27.18 24.79 18.19
C GLY A 333 25.67 24.67 17.96
N THR A 334 25.08 23.48 18.14
CA THR A 334 23.63 23.25 17.96
C THR A 334 22.78 24.23 18.75
N ALA A 335 23.03 24.40 20.04
CA ALA A 335 22.23 25.30 20.89
C ALA A 335 22.27 26.76 20.40
N ALA A 336 23.46 27.28 20.06
CA ALA A 336 23.62 28.63 19.54
C ALA A 336 22.91 28.83 18.19
N LEU A 337 22.90 27.79 17.32
CA LEU A 337 22.21 27.80 16.04
C LEU A 337 20.69 27.88 16.26
N VAL A 338 20.13 27.07 17.17
CA VAL A 338 18.68 27.09 17.47
C VAL A 338 18.26 28.43 18.02
N ASP A 339 18.99 28.99 18.98
CA ASP A 339 18.72 30.31 19.61
C ASP A 339 18.75 31.43 18.56
N ALA A 340 19.69 31.38 17.62
CA ALA A 340 19.86 32.41 16.59
C ALA A 340 18.84 32.34 15.45
N GLU A 341 18.56 31.13 14.94
CA GLU A 341 17.68 30.94 13.75
C GLU A 341 16.19 30.73 14.10
N PHE A 342 15.89 30.34 15.35
CA PHE A 342 14.52 29.98 15.77
C PHE A 342 14.16 30.58 17.13
N PRO A 343 14.18 31.93 17.28
CA PRO A 343 14.03 32.62 18.58
C PRO A 343 12.66 32.39 19.25
N ASP A 344 11.63 31.98 18.47
CA ASP A 344 10.30 31.68 19.01
C ASP A 344 10.20 30.27 19.61
N ILE A 345 11.23 29.42 19.44
CA ILE A 345 11.25 28.06 19.96
C ILE A 345 11.89 28.06 21.36
N ARG A 346 11.23 27.43 22.31
CA ARG A 346 11.77 27.26 23.66
C ARG A 346 12.91 26.25 23.66
N LEU A 347 14.16 26.75 23.83
CA LEU A 347 15.36 25.92 23.98
C LEU A 347 15.63 25.61 25.45
N ILE A 348 15.91 24.35 25.78
CA ILE A 348 16.35 23.89 27.11
C ILE A 348 17.67 23.15 26.94
N SER A 349 18.77 23.73 27.40
CA SER A 349 20.08 23.07 27.39
C SER A 349 20.33 22.35 28.70
N ILE A 350 20.73 21.09 28.63
CA ILE A 350 21.01 20.22 29.78
C ILE A 350 22.40 19.58 29.66
N PRO A 351 23.03 19.19 30.80
CA PRO A 351 24.21 18.34 30.74
C PRO A 351 23.90 16.98 30.02
N PRO A 352 24.91 16.33 29.43
CA PRO A 352 24.72 15.05 28.71
C PRO A 352 24.04 13.96 29.55
N SER A 353 22.73 13.83 29.44
CA SER A 353 21.86 12.97 30.26
C SER A 353 21.31 11.77 29.53
N GLY A 354 21.24 11.84 28.20
CA GLY A 354 20.72 10.82 27.31
C GLY A 354 19.28 11.06 26.86
N LEU A 355 18.89 10.42 25.76
CA LEU A 355 17.66 10.69 25.02
C LEU A 355 16.39 10.64 25.89
N SER A 356 16.21 9.59 26.70
CA SER A 356 15.03 9.44 27.57
C SER A 356 14.93 10.57 28.61
N ALA A 357 16.05 10.97 29.20
CA ALA A 357 16.07 12.06 30.17
C ALA A 357 15.72 13.40 29.47
N ALA A 358 16.28 13.64 28.27
CA ALA A 358 15.95 14.82 27.49
C ALA A 358 14.47 14.89 27.12
N ARG A 359 13.87 13.77 26.68
CA ARG A 359 12.43 13.67 26.38
C ARG A 359 11.57 13.96 27.60
N ASN A 360 11.93 13.42 28.78
CA ASN A 360 11.21 13.67 30.04
C ASN A 360 11.28 15.14 30.43
N ILE A 361 12.45 15.78 30.36
CA ILE A 361 12.62 17.20 30.66
C ILE A 361 11.77 18.07 29.72
N GLY A 362 11.74 17.75 28.44
CA GLY A 362 10.85 18.42 27.49
C GLY A 362 9.37 18.25 27.85
N ALA A 363 8.98 17.04 28.26
CA ALA A 363 7.61 16.70 28.65
C ALA A 363 7.20 17.45 29.96
N ASP A 364 8.09 17.55 30.92
CA ASP A 364 7.86 18.27 32.17
C ASP A 364 7.70 19.79 31.94
N ALA A 365 8.39 20.32 30.94
CA ALA A 365 8.32 21.74 30.57
C ALA A 365 7.08 22.06 29.69
N ALA A 366 6.38 21.07 29.20
CA ALA A 366 5.21 21.21 28.33
C ALA A 366 3.93 21.45 29.13
N THR A 367 3.03 22.26 28.55
CA THR A 367 1.74 22.59 29.18
C THR A 367 0.55 22.01 28.44
N ALA A 368 0.73 21.62 27.18
CA ALA A 368 -0.34 21.09 26.32
C ALA A 368 -0.88 19.74 26.81
N GLU A 369 -2.09 19.42 26.37
CA GLU A 369 -2.76 18.14 26.67
C GLU A 369 -2.05 16.94 26.03
N ILE A 370 -1.51 17.14 24.81
CA ILE A 370 -0.84 16.10 24.04
C ILE A 370 0.63 16.48 23.82
N LEU A 371 1.51 15.55 24.13
CA LEU A 371 2.95 15.62 23.87
C LEU A 371 3.26 14.88 22.59
N ALA A 372 3.90 15.53 21.60
CA ALA A 372 4.33 14.90 20.37
C ALA A 372 5.86 14.90 20.30
N PHE A 373 6.46 13.72 20.11
CA PHE A 373 7.92 13.56 20.06
C PHE A 373 8.37 13.30 18.62
N THR A 374 9.41 14.00 18.20
CA THR A 374 10.13 13.73 16.95
C THR A 374 11.63 13.93 17.18
N ASP A 375 12.48 13.38 16.28
CA ASP A 375 13.92 13.47 16.40
C ASP A 375 14.49 14.60 15.50
N ASP A 376 15.70 15.07 15.79
CA ASP A 376 16.37 16.15 15.04
C ASP A 376 16.73 15.80 13.59
N ASP A 377 16.68 14.50 13.23
CA ASP A 377 16.87 13.96 11.88
C ASP A 377 15.55 13.57 11.20
N CYS A 378 14.43 14.11 11.71
CA CYS A 378 13.09 13.92 11.13
C CYS A 378 12.54 15.24 10.60
N GLU A 379 11.77 15.15 9.51
CA GLU A 379 10.98 16.24 8.96
C GLU A 379 9.50 15.83 8.99
N PRO A 380 8.71 16.28 9.99
CA PRO A 380 7.29 15.97 10.05
C PRO A 380 6.52 16.53 8.85
N ASP A 381 5.54 15.74 8.40
CA ASP A 381 4.63 16.17 7.33
C ASP A 381 3.85 17.42 7.75
N ARG A 382 3.48 18.25 6.77
CA ARG A 382 2.75 19.51 7.02
C ARG A 382 1.42 19.34 7.77
N GLU A 383 0.78 18.18 7.67
CA GLU A 383 -0.49 17.85 8.31
C GLU A 383 -0.33 16.83 9.46
N TRP A 384 0.90 16.59 9.91
CA TRP A 384 1.24 15.58 10.91
C TRP A 384 0.37 15.67 12.17
N LEU A 385 0.29 16.85 12.82
CA LEU A 385 -0.50 17.01 14.05
C LEU A 385 -2.02 16.92 13.79
N ILE A 386 -2.51 17.49 12.67
CA ILE A 386 -3.94 17.38 12.29
C ILE A 386 -4.36 15.92 12.19
N ARG A 387 -3.49 15.07 11.63
CA ARG A 387 -3.78 13.65 11.46
C ARG A 387 -3.69 12.88 12.77
N LEU A 388 -2.68 13.17 13.61
CA LEU A 388 -2.57 12.59 14.94
C LEU A 388 -3.76 12.97 15.82
N GLU A 389 -4.24 14.21 15.72
CA GLU A 389 -5.38 14.71 16.50
C GLU A 389 -6.65 13.89 16.31
N LYS A 390 -6.89 13.39 15.08
CA LYS A 390 -8.04 12.51 14.79
C LYS A 390 -8.07 11.27 15.68
N ALA A 391 -6.91 10.67 15.95
CA ALA A 391 -6.83 9.49 16.80
C ALA A 391 -7.20 9.81 18.26
N PHE A 392 -6.88 11.00 18.73
CA PHE A 392 -7.19 11.44 20.11
C PHE A 392 -8.65 11.89 20.31
N GLN A 393 -9.49 11.88 19.27
CA GLN A 393 -10.95 12.02 19.42
C GLN A 393 -11.55 10.83 20.16
N ASP A 394 -10.92 9.68 20.07
CA ASP A 394 -11.23 8.51 20.86
C ASP A 394 -10.56 8.65 22.24
N PRO A 395 -11.33 8.74 23.33
CA PRO A 395 -10.78 8.91 24.69
C PRO A 395 -9.96 7.71 25.15
N ASP A 396 -10.16 6.52 24.58
CA ASP A 396 -9.42 5.31 24.93
C ASP A 396 -8.02 5.27 24.31
N VAL A 397 -7.75 6.15 23.33
CA VAL A 397 -6.42 6.28 22.73
C VAL A 397 -5.51 7.09 23.67
N ALA A 398 -4.51 6.44 24.23
CA ALA A 398 -3.50 7.05 25.07
C ALA A 398 -2.33 7.60 24.29
N ALA A 399 -1.91 6.93 23.24
CA ALA A 399 -0.84 7.35 22.35
C ALA A 399 -1.19 7.10 20.89
N ALA A 400 -0.62 7.87 19.97
CA ALA A 400 -0.79 7.71 18.53
C ALA A 400 0.53 7.99 17.81
N GLY A 401 0.73 7.37 16.64
CA GLY A 401 1.88 7.64 15.78
C GLY A 401 1.62 7.15 14.37
N GLY A 402 2.52 7.51 13.47
CA GLY A 402 2.41 7.14 12.06
C GLY A 402 3.74 6.70 11.46
N PRO A 403 3.80 6.44 10.15
CA PRO A 403 4.99 5.91 9.49
C PRO A 403 6.22 6.82 9.56
N ASN A 404 7.41 6.20 9.56
CA ASN A 404 8.70 6.87 9.38
C ASN A 404 9.19 6.59 7.98
N LEU A 405 9.01 7.53 7.06
CA LEU A 405 9.34 7.35 5.65
C LEU A 405 10.80 7.74 5.39
N PRO A 406 11.62 6.86 4.80
CA PRO A 406 12.94 7.28 4.37
C PRO A 406 12.82 8.19 3.13
N PRO A 407 13.44 9.38 3.13
CA PRO A 407 13.52 10.22 1.93
C PRO A 407 14.14 9.47 0.74
N PRO A 408 13.95 9.94 -0.50
CA PRO A 408 14.61 9.38 -1.67
C PRO A 408 16.13 9.31 -1.47
N ALA A 409 16.74 8.19 -1.86
CA ALA A 409 18.18 8.02 -1.73
C ALA A 409 18.94 9.01 -2.64
N ARG A 410 20.02 9.59 -2.12
CA ARG A 410 20.93 10.49 -2.89
C ARG A 410 22.24 9.81 -3.26
N THR A 411 22.55 8.70 -2.59
CA THR A 411 23.78 7.93 -2.79
C THR A 411 23.50 6.43 -2.83
N PRO A 412 24.39 5.62 -3.45
CA PRO A 412 24.28 4.16 -3.43
C PRO A 412 24.21 3.56 -2.02
N ALA A 413 24.94 4.16 -1.07
CA ALA A 413 24.94 3.71 0.33
C ALA A 413 23.58 3.96 1.00
N GLU A 414 22.98 5.13 0.78
CA GLU A 414 21.63 5.45 1.27
C GLU A 414 20.59 4.51 0.66
N ALA A 415 20.68 4.21 -0.65
CA ALA A 415 19.77 3.26 -1.32
C ALA A 415 19.86 1.84 -0.72
N VAL A 416 21.07 1.36 -0.41
CA VAL A 416 21.26 0.08 0.28
C VAL A 416 20.67 0.11 1.68
N ILE A 417 20.94 1.16 2.47
CA ILE A 417 20.46 1.29 3.86
C ILE A 417 18.93 1.42 3.89
N ARG A 418 18.34 2.12 2.93
CA ARG A 418 16.90 2.26 2.77
C ARG A 418 16.20 0.91 2.56
N SER A 419 16.86 -0.01 1.84
CA SER A 419 16.36 -1.35 1.54
C SER A 419 16.77 -2.40 2.58
N ALA A 420 17.65 -2.03 3.53
CA ALA A 420 18.17 -2.94 4.55
C ALA A 420 17.17 -3.11 5.71
N PRO A 421 17.13 -4.30 6.35
CA PRO A 421 16.39 -4.50 7.59
C PRO A 421 17.02 -3.71 8.75
N GLY A 422 16.24 -3.48 9.83
CA GLY A 422 16.74 -2.87 11.07
C GLY A 422 16.54 -1.37 11.18
N ALA A 423 15.68 -0.77 10.36
CA ALA A 423 15.13 0.55 10.60
C ALA A 423 14.21 0.55 11.84
N PRO A 424 13.93 1.73 12.45
CA PRO A 424 12.82 1.86 13.38
C PRO A 424 11.53 1.39 12.70
N SER A 425 10.86 0.43 13.31
CA SER A 425 9.70 -0.22 12.69
C SER A 425 8.50 -0.12 13.63
N HIS A 426 7.34 0.18 13.07
CA HIS A 426 6.06 0.07 13.77
C HIS A 426 5.67 -1.40 13.83
N VAL A 427 5.08 -1.80 14.96
CA VAL A 427 4.49 -3.11 15.12
C VAL A 427 3.01 -2.92 15.40
N LEU A 428 2.17 -3.47 14.56
CA LEU A 428 0.72 -3.30 14.61
C LEU A 428 0.05 -4.56 15.15
N LEU A 429 -0.95 -4.39 16.01
CA LEU A 429 -1.81 -5.47 16.50
C LEU A 429 -2.92 -5.78 15.50
N ASP A 430 -3.48 -4.73 14.92
CA ASP A 430 -4.50 -4.76 13.88
C ASP A 430 -4.28 -3.58 12.91
N ASP A 431 -5.25 -3.30 12.04
CA ASP A 431 -5.12 -2.25 11.01
C ASP A 431 -5.07 -0.82 11.60
N THR A 432 -5.40 -0.62 12.86
CA THR A 432 -5.51 0.70 13.52
C THR A 432 -4.76 0.81 14.84
N SER A 433 -4.40 -0.32 15.44
CA SER A 433 -3.79 -0.38 16.77
C SER A 433 -2.34 -0.85 16.68
N ALA A 434 -1.47 -0.22 17.45
CA ALA A 434 -0.05 -0.54 17.49
C ALA A 434 0.35 -1.23 18.79
N GLU A 435 1.29 -2.17 18.69
CA GLU A 435 2.08 -2.69 19.83
C GLU A 435 3.31 -1.82 20.08
N HIS A 436 3.86 -1.21 19.01
CA HIS A 436 5.03 -0.35 19.11
C HIS A 436 4.97 0.80 18.09
N LEU A 437 5.23 1.99 18.58
CA LEU A 437 5.41 3.23 17.83
C LEU A 437 6.83 3.77 18.09
N PRO A 438 7.65 4.01 17.06
CA PRO A 438 8.97 4.59 17.21
C PRO A 438 8.95 5.99 17.83
N GLY A 439 9.88 6.26 18.74
CA GLY A 439 9.96 7.52 19.48
C GLY A 439 10.19 8.77 18.64
N CYS A 440 10.56 8.63 17.37
CA CYS A 440 10.67 9.74 16.42
C CYS A 440 9.33 10.14 15.77
N ASN A 441 8.25 9.40 16.03
CA ASN A 441 6.90 9.70 15.57
C ASN A 441 5.86 9.11 16.53
N ILE A 442 5.78 9.67 17.72
CA ILE A 442 4.82 9.27 18.73
C ILE A 442 4.24 10.50 19.44
N ALA A 443 2.93 10.53 19.59
CA ALA A 443 2.23 11.48 20.45
C ALA A 443 1.52 10.74 21.59
N VAL A 444 1.38 11.39 22.74
CA VAL A 444 0.80 10.77 23.94
C VAL A 444 0.04 11.80 24.77
N ARG A 445 -1.08 11.41 25.40
CA ARG A 445 -1.75 12.26 26.37
C ARG A 445 -0.83 12.53 27.55
N ARG A 446 -0.60 13.81 27.88
CA ARG A 446 0.33 14.22 28.94
C ARG A 446 -0.01 13.58 30.28
N ALA A 447 -1.30 13.48 30.64
CA ALA A 447 -1.72 12.84 31.87
C ALA A 447 -1.32 11.35 31.93
N VAL A 448 -1.45 10.62 30.82
CA VAL A 448 -1.02 9.22 30.74
C VAL A 448 0.49 9.11 30.77
N PHE A 449 1.21 10.00 30.07
CA PHE A 449 2.67 10.04 30.11
C PHE A 449 3.21 10.20 31.52
N GLN A 450 2.63 11.11 32.29
CA GLN A 450 2.97 11.36 33.72
C GLN A 450 2.62 10.15 34.60
N ALA A 451 1.42 9.58 34.42
CA ALA A 451 0.96 8.44 35.22
C ALA A 451 1.83 7.19 35.03
N ILE A 452 2.33 6.93 33.80
CA ILE A 452 3.23 5.81 33.49
C ILE A 452 4.69 6.08 33.87
N GLY A 453 5.03 7.30 34.30
CA GLY A 453 6.37 7.70 34.70
C GLY A 453 7.32 8.07 33.57
N GLY A 454 6.80 8.46 32.40
CA GLY A 454 7.59 8.89 31.25
C GLY A 454 8.49 7.80 30.65
N PHE A 455 9.54 8.21 29.96
CA PHE A 455 10.59 7.32 29.43
C PHE A 455 11.58 6.92 30.54
N ASP A 456 12.02 5.66 30.53
CA ASP A 456 13.00 5.19 31.51
C ASP A 456 14.42 5.67 31.12
N SER A 457 15.04 6.44 31.98
CA SER A 457 16.36 7.08 31.76
C SER A 457 17.54 6.08 31.66
N VAL A 458 17.32 4.79 31.94
CA VAL A 458 18.32 3.75 31.69
C VAL A 458 18.61 3.62 30.19
N PHE A 459 17.61 3.95 29.33
CA PHE A 459 17.75 3.94 27.89
C PHE A 459 18.31 5.29 27.40
N ARG A 460 19.61 5.34 27.18
CA ARG A 460 20.29 6.61 26.84
C ARG A 460 20.28 6.94 25.34
N THR A 461 20.08 5.94 24.47
CA THR A 461 20.24 6.11 23.01
C THR A 461 19.19 5.39 22.14
N ALA A 462 18.53 4.38 22.66
CA ALA A 462 17.51 3.60 21.94
C ALA A 462 16.80 2.62 22.89
N GLY A 463 15.62 2.14 22.51
CA GLY A 463 14.83 1.13 23.23
C GLY A 463 13.87 1.71 24.26
N ASP A 464 13.94 2.99 24.50
CA ASP A 464 13.02 3.75 25.37
C ASP A 464 11.60 3.75 24.85
N ASP A 465 11.44 3.88 23.53
CA ASP A 465 10.16 3.80 22.83
C ASP A 465 9.52 2.40 22.95
N VAL A 466 10.30 1.35 22.81
CA VAL A 466 9.84 -0.03 22.99
C VAL A 466 9.38 -0.27 24.44
N ASP A 467 10.21 0.12 25.42
CA ASP A 467 9.88 0.03 26.83
C ASP A 467 8.61 0.83 27.17
N PHE A 468 8.51 2.04 26.65
CA PHE A 468 7.39 2.94 26.89
C PHE A 468 6.08 2.36 26.32
N CYS A 469 6.08 1.90 25.06
CA CYS A 469 4.92 1.29 24.43
C CYS A 469 4.48 0.02 25.17
N TRP A 470 5.42 -0.83 25.58
CA TRP A 470 5.08 -2.05 26.34
C TRP A 470 4.48 -1.73 27.72
N ARG A 471 4.98 -0.70 28.42
CA ARG A 471 4.40 -0.27 29.70
C ARG A 471 2.99 0.33 29.52
N LEU A 472 2.76 1.08 28.44
CA LEU A 472 1.41 1.54 28.09
C LEU A 472 0.45 0.38 27.86
N SER A 473 0.87 -0.61 27.06
CA SER A 473 0.06 -1.80 26.75
C SER A 473 -0.20 -2.64 28.00
N ASP A 474 0.81 -2.84 28.86
CA ASP A 474 0.69 -3.60 30.11
C ASP A 474 -0.25 -2.89 31.12
N ALA A 475 -0.38 -1.56 31.03
CA ALA A 475 -1.33 -0.76 31.81
C ALA A 475 -2.75 -0.73 31.18
N GLY A 476 -2.98 -1.44 30.06
CA GLY A 476 -4.27 -1.53 29.37
C GLY A 476 -4.58 -0.35 28.43
N HIS A 477 -3.62 0.50 28.14
CA HIS A 477 -3.80 1.62 27.22
C HIS A 477 -3.70 1.22 25.75
N ARG A 478 -4.53 1.83 24.91
CA ARG A 478 -4.51 1.64 23.45
C ARG A 478 -3.57 2.63 22.76
N LEU A 479 -2.76 2.12 21.85
CA LEU A 479 -1.91 2.91 20.97
C LEU A 479 -2.52 2.87 19.57
N ALA A 480 -2.79 4.04 18.98
CA ALA A 480 -3.36 4.14 17.63
C ALA A 480 -2.26 4.29 16.57
N PHE A 481 -2.46 3.64 15.42
CA PHE A 481 -1.63 3.83 14.25
C PHE A 481 -2.37 4.67 13.21
N VAL A 482 -1.75 5.78 12.77
CA VAL A 482 -2.33 6.76 11.83
C VAL A 482 -1.46 6.80 10.58
N PRO A 483 -1.85 6.09 9.49
CA PRO A 483 -1.02 5.94 8.30
C PRO A 483 -0.60 7.24 7.63
N GLY A 484 -1.44 8.27 7.65
CA GLY A 484 -1.15 9.58 7.05
C GLY A 484 -0.31 10.51 7.92
N ALA A 485 -0.15 10.23 9.22
CA ALA A 485 0.65 11.05 10.14
C ALA A 485 2.13 10.67 10.07
N PHE A 486 2.75 10.80 8.91
CA PHE A 486 4.13 10.37 8.72
C PHE A 486 5.15 11.47 8.99
N VAL A 487 6.38 11.03 9.26
CA VAL A 487 7.57 11.88 9.28
C VAL A 487 8.58 11.36 8.28
N TRP A 488 9.25 12.25 7.56
CA TRP A 488 10.44 11.89 6.80
C TRP A 488 11.58 11.69 7.77
N HIS A 489 12.18 10.48 7.80
CA HIS A 489 13.26 10.15 8.72
C HIS A 489 14.55 9.85 7.94
N TRP A 490 15.52 10.74 8.05
CA TRP A 490 16.82 10.61 7.42
C TRP A 490 17.62 9.48 8.06
N ARG A 491 17.79 8.40 7.30
CA ARG A 491 18.60 7.28 7.77
C ARG A 491 20.09 7.61 7.76
N ARG A 492 20.89 6.77 8.39
CA ARG A 492 22.34 6.98 8.46
C ARG A 492 22.96 7.07 7.07
N PRO A 493 23.88 8.04 6.81
CA PRO A 493 24.38 8.28 5.43
C PRO A 493 25.41 7.25 4.97
N SER A 494 25.90 6.37 5.83
CA SER A 494 26.93 5.37 5.49
C SER A 494 26.69 4.03 6.16
N LEU A 495 27.14 2.95 5.52
CA LEU A 495 27.05 1.58 6.06
C LEU A 495 27.75 1.44 7.43
N ARG A 496 28.86 2.15 7.64
CA ARG A 496 29.56 2.15 8.94
C ARG A 496 28.69 2.78 10.03
N ALA A 497 28.07 3.93 9.75
CA ALA A 497 27.18 4.60 10.69
C ALA A 497 25.94 3.75 10.98
N PHE A 498 25.38 3.10 9.95
CA PHE A 498 24.26 2.19 10.07
C PHE A 498 24.60 0.99 10.97
N LEU A 499 25.72 0.30 10.74
CA LEU A 499 26.13 -0.85 11.58
C LEU A 499 26.43 -0.40 13.02
N ARG A 500 27.00 0.78 13.24
CA ARG A 500 27.18 1.33 14.58
C ARG A 500 25.85 1.55 15.29
N GLN A 501 24.83 2.05 14.59
CA GLN A 501 23.47 2.16 15.11
C GLN A 501 22.90 0.80 15.50
N GLN A 502 23.11 -0.25 14.67
CA GLN A 502 22.64 -1.59 14.97
C GLN A 502 23.30 -2.19 16.22
N LEU A 503 24.57 -1.86 16.47
CA LEU A 503 25.24 -2.20 17.74
C LEU A 503 24.58 -1.50 18.94
N GLY A 504 24.18 -0.23 18.77
CA GLY A 504 23.41 0.52 19.78
C GLY A 504 22.08 -0.17 20.11
N TYR A 505 21.33 -0.56 19.09
CA TYR A 505 20.07 -1.31 19.27
C TYR A 505 20.27 -2.64 19.99
N GLY A 506 21.32 -3.39 19.66
CA GLY A 506 21.65 -4.64 20.38
C GLY A 506 21.99 -4.42 21.87
N LYS A 507 22.60 -3.28 22.22
CA LYS A 507 22.83 -2.92 23.63
C LYS A 507 21.52 -2.59 24.34
N ALA A 508 20.62 -1.84 23.69
CA ALA A 508 19.30 -1.52 24.22
C ALA A 508 18.45 -2.77 24.44
N GLU A 509 18.47 -3.72 23.49
CA GLU A 509 17.79 -5.01 23.64
C GLU A 509 18.21 -5.80 24.88
N LYS A 510 19.44 -5.62 25.35
CA LYS A 510 19.90 -6.24 26.60
C LYS A 510 19.19 -5.68 27.83
N PHE A 511 18.95 -4.36 27.86
CA PHE A 511 18.18 -3.73 28.95
C PHE A 511 16.70 -4.13 28.86
N LEU A 512 16.13 -4.15 27.65
CA LEU A 512 14.76 -4.61 27.41
C LEU A 512 14.56 -6.06 27.86
N LEU A 513 15.50 -6.96 27.53
CA LEU A 513 15.47 -8.36 27.96
C LEU A 513 15.47 -8.50 29.49
N THR A 514 16.22 -7.65 30.19
CA THR A 514 16.27 -7.66 31.66
C THR A 514 14.95 -7.17 32.25
N LYS A 515 14.34 -6.14 31.64
CA LYS A 515 13.13 -5.49 32.16
C LYS A 515 11.83 -6.24 31.78
N HIS A 516 11.79 -6.80 30.56
CA HIS A 516 10.62 -7.48 30.00
C HIS A 516 10.95 -8.90 29.53
N PRO A 517 11.44 -9.81 30.42
CA PRO A 517 11.94 -11.12 30.01
C PRO A 517 10.90 -11.98 29.31
N VAL A 518 9.61 -11.84 29.62
CA VAL A 518 8.49 -12.59 29.01
C VAL A 518 8.28 -12.26 27.53
N ARG A 519 8.72 -11.07 27.10
CA ARG A 519 8.63 -10.59 25.70
C ARG A 519 9.83 -11.00 24.85
N PHE A 520 10.64 -11.95 25.33
CA PHE A 520 11.81 -12.42 24.60
C PHE A 520 11.84 -13.94 24.48
N GLY A 521 12.33 -14.43 23.35
CA GLY A 521 12.54 -15.83 23.09
C GLY A 521 13.80 -16.38 23.77
N LYS A 522 13.96 -17.70 23.73
CA LYS A 522 15.11 -18.42 24.34
C LYS A 522 16.48 -17.98 23.80
N ASN A 523 16.50 -17.42 22.58
CA ASN A 523 17.72 -16.89 21.94
C ASN A 523 17.90 -15.39 22.16
N GLY A 524 17.00 -14.74 22.95
CA GLY A 524 17.01 -13.31 23.25
C GLY A 524 16.52 -12.41 22.11
N GLU A 525 15.76 -12.94 21.15
CA GLU A 525 15.00 -12.17 20.17
C GLU A 525 13.71 -11.64 20.80
N ALA A 526 13.36 -10.39 20.48
CA ALA A 526 12.07 -9.82 20.88
C ALA A 526 10.93 -10.58 20.18
N ARG A 527 9.91 -10.93 20.96
CA ARG A 527 8.67 -11.52 20.48
C ARG A 527 7.60 -10.43 20.43
N TRP A 528 7.16 -10.18 19.25
CA TRP A 528 6.05 -9.27 19.00
C TRP A 528 4.76 -10.08 18.85
N THR A 529 3.67 -9.61 19.44
CA THR A 529 2.34 -10.17 19.22
C THR A 529 1.85 -9.76 17.84
N GLY A 530 2.12 -8.52 17.45
CA GLY A 530 1.73 -7.94 16.18
C GLY A 530 2.69 -8.24 15.03
N PHE A 531 2.45 -7.55 13.92
CA PHE A 531 3.22 -7.64 12.68
C PHE A 531 3.86 -6.28 12.33
N VAL A 532 4.95 -6.33 11.54
CA VAL A 532 5.71 -5.13 11.17
C VAL A 532 4.99 -4.38 10.04
N TYR A 533 4.70 -3.10 10.23
CA TYR A 533 4.11 -2.22 9.20
C TYR A 533 4.96 -2.18 7.92
N GLY A 534 4.30 -2.16 6.77
CA GLY A 534 4.97 -2.21 5.47
C GLY A 534 5.67 -3.54 5.19
N GLY A 535 5.51 -4.52 6.07
CA GLY A 535 6.00 -5.89 5.90
C GLY A 535 5.05 -6.78 5.09
N GLY A 536 4.01 -6.23 4.43
CA GLY A 536 2.98 -6.91 3.65
C GLY A 536 1.75 -7.30 4.45
N ALA A 537 0.89 -8.08 3.83
CA ALA A 537 -0.43 -8.35 4.36
C ALA A 537 -0.40 -8.99 5.75
N ILE A 538 -1.35 -8.60 6.55
CA ILE A 538 -1.59 -8.97 7.93
C ILE A 538 -1.80 -10.47 8.06
N ARG A 539 -1.29 -11.07 9.12
CA ARG A 539 -1.68 -12.42 9.50
C ARG A 539 -3.19 -12.47 9.66
N ALA A 540 -3.85 -13.25 8.83
CA ALA A 540 -5.23 -13.65 9.07
C ALA A 540 -5.23 -14.70 10.21
N GLU A 541 -4.99 -14.29 11.44
CA GLU A 541 -5.30 -15.11 12.63
C GLU A 541 -6.73 -14.86 13.07
N ASP A 542 -7.35 -13.75 12.66
CA ASP A 542 -8.78 -13.53 12.76
C ASP A 542 -9.48 -13.99 11.48
N ASP A 543 -10.47 -14.85 11.62
CA ASP A 543 -11.34 -15.38 10.55
C ASP A 543 -12.23 -14.30 9.88
N SER A 544 -12.00 -13.03 10.14
CA SER A 544 -12.73 -11.93 9.50
C SER A 544 -12.25 -11.72 8.07
N VAL A 545 -12.81 -12.46 7.15
CA VAL A 545 -12.69 -12.19 5.73
C VAL A 545 -13.53 -10.95 5.41
N ILE A 546 -12.88 -9.83 5.07
CA ILE A 546 -13.56 -8.57 4.77
C ILE A 546 -14.27 -8.63 3.42
N TYR A 547 -13.75 -9.43 2.49
CA TYR A 547 -14.29 -9.56 1.15
C TYR A 547 -14.67 -11.03 0.86
N HIS A 548 -15.96 -11.26 0.58
CA HIS A 548 -16.50 -12.52 0.11
C HIS A 548 -17.14 -12.30 -1.27
N GLY A 549 -16.82 -13.11 -2.24
CA GLY A 549 -17.46 -13.08 -3.55
C GLY A 549 -16.81 -14.07 -4.51
N PRO A 550 -17.36 -14.27 -5.70
CA PRO A 550 -16.77 -15.13 -6.72
C PRO A 550 -15.37 -14.66 -7.14
N MET A 551 -15.01 -13.40 -6.88
CA MET A 551 -13.67 -12.85 -7.09
C MET A 551 -12.75 -13.09 -5.89
N GLY A 552 -13.27 -13.45 -4.71
CA GLY A 552 -12.51 -13.55 -3.47
C GLY A 552 -12.17 -14.99 -3.09
N GLN A 553 -10.88 -15.35 -3.15
CA GLN A 553 -10.34 -16.52 -2.48
C GLN A 553 -9.37 -16.05 -1.38
N ALA A 554 -9.93 -15.38 -0.38
CA ALA A 554 -9.18 -14.71 0.68
C ALA A 554 -8.27 -15.65 1.47
N GLY A 555 -8.62 -16.93 1.60
CA GLY A 555 -7.83 -17.93 2.30
C GLY A 555 -6.45 -18.20 1.69
N TYR A 556 -6.27 -17.99 0.39
CA TYR A 556 -4.96 -18.17 -0.25
C TYR A 556 -3.95 -17.08 0.14
N GLN A 557 -4.40 -15.92 0.58
CA GLN A 557 -3.55 -14.82 1.03
C GLN A 557 -2.62 -15.21 2.17
N SER A 558 -3.09 -15.99 3.13
CA SER A 558 -2.29 -16.35 4.32
C SER A 558 -1.02 -17.14 3.99
N ILE A 559 -1.01 -17.90 2.89
CA ILE A 559 0.18 -18.63 2.43
C ILE A 559 1.18 -17.69 1.77
N VAL A 560 0.68 -16.74 0.98
CA VAL A 560 1.51 -15.83 0.19
C VAL A 560 2.08 -14.70 1.04
N ASN A 561 1.38 -14.28 2.08
CA ASN A 561 1.80 -13.23 3.01
C ASN A 561 3.09 -13.55 3.76
N ARG A 562 3.45 -14.82 3.89
CA ARG A 562 4.75 -15.24 4.44
C ARG A 562 5.92 -15.01 3.49
N MET A 563 5.67 -14.65 2.24
CA MET A 563 6.65 -14.52 1.15
C MET A 563 6.89 -13.06 0.74
N LEU A 564 6.81 -12.12 1.68
CA LEU A 564 6.96 -10.70 1.39
C LEU A 564 8.26 -10.36 0.69
N PRO A 565 8.21 -9.60 -0.41
CA PRO A 565 9.40 -9.10 -1.03
C PRO A 565 10.08 -8.09 -0.10
N LEU A 566 11.36 -8.28 0.10
CA LEU A 566 12.20 -7.25 0.69
C LEU A 566 12.19 -6.04 -0.25
N ARG A 567 12.09 -4.83 0.33
CA ARG A 567 12.11 -3.58 -0.46
C ARG A 567 13.27 -3.61 -1.45
N PRO A 568 13.04 -3.43 -2.76
CA PRO A 568 14.10 -3.39 -3.74
C PRO A 568 14.95 -2.13 -3.55
N ILE A 569 16.20 -2.18 -4.03
CA ILE A 569 17.02 -0.99 -4.17
C ILE A 569 16.37 -0.09 -5.23
N ASP A 570 16.37 1.22 -4.99
CA ASP A 570 15.95 2.23 -5.94
C ASP A 570 16.60 1.99 -7.31
N SER A 571 15.81 2.01 -8.38
CA SER A 571 16.27 1.69 -9.73
C SER A 571 17.46 2.54 -10.18
N ALA A 572 17.51 3.82 -9.77
CA ALA A 572 18.60 4.74 -10.06
C ALA A 572 19.96 4.27 -9.50
N PHE A 573 19.97 3.46 -8.45
CA PHE A 573 21.18 2.95 -7.79
C PHE A 573 21.34 1.42 -7.90
N ARG A 574 20.44 0.74 -8.61
CA ARG A 574 20.40 -0.72 -8.71
C ARG A 574 21.48 -1.22 -9.66
N ASN A 575 22.47 -1.91 -9.12
CA ASN A 575 23.54 -2.56 -9.88
C ASN A 575 24.08 -3.77 -9.11
N PRO A 576 24.92 -4.65 -9.70
CA PRO A 576 25.45 -5.83 -9.02
C PRO A 576 26.16 -5.53 -7.71
N TRP A 577 26.85 -4.40 -7.62
CA TRP A 577 27.58 -4.00 -6.42
C TRP A 577 26.64 -3.60 -5.28
N THR A 578 25.62 -2.79 -5.53
CA THR A 578 24.64 -2.42 -4.50
C THR A 578 23.79 -3.59 -4.06
N ASN A 579 23.46 -4.51 -4.96
CA ASN A 579 22.79 -5.78 -4.61
C ASN A 579 23.66 -6.65 -3.71
N PHE A 580 24.97 -6.76 -3.99
CA PHE A 580 25.92 -7.44 -3.15
C PHE A 580 26.03 -6.78 -1.77
N LEU A 581 26.15 -5.46 -1.71
CA LEU A 581 26.18 -4.71 -0.45
C LEU A 581 24.91 -4.93 0.37
N LEU A 582 23.74 -4.94 -0.26
CA LEU A 582 22.47 -5.21 0.43
C LEU A 582 22.45 -6.63 1.01
N ALA A 583 22.89 -7.63 0.24
CA ALA A 583 23.01 -9.00 0.71
C ALA A 583 23.96 -9.10 1.92
N LEU A 584 25.11 -8.43 1.85
CA LEU A 584 26.07 -8.36 2.95
C LEU A 584 25.48 -7.70 4.19
N VAL A 585 24.79 -6.56 4.04
CA VAL A 585 24.15 -5.84 5.15
C VAL A 585 23.06 -6.67 5.81
N ARG A 586 22.29 -7.45 5.03
CA ARG A 586 21.27 -8.39 5.56
C ARG A 586 21.88 -9.46 6.47
N ILE A 587 23.13 -9.84 6.26
CA ILE A 587 23.86 -10.77 7.12
C ILE A 587 24.48 -10.04 8.32
N LEU A 588 25.14 -8.90 8.07
CA LEU A 588 25.89 -8.18 9.11
C LEU A 588 24.97 -7.49 10.13
N GLN A 589 23.80 -7.01 9.73
CA GLN A 589 22.86 -6.29 10.60
C GLN A 589 22.40 -7.16 11.78
N PRO A 590 21.81 -8.35 11.58
CA PRO A 590 21.40 -9.20 12.71
C PRO A 590 22.60 -9.75 13.50
N ALA A 591 23.73 -9.95 12.85
CA ALA A 591 24.96 -10.37 13.53
C ALA A 591 25.46 -9.28 14.48
N ALA A 592 25.50 -8.02 14.04
CA ALA A 592 25.89 -6.87 14.86
C ALA A 592 24.98 -6.71 16.09
N ARG A 593 23.64 -6.77 15.89
CA ARG A 593 22.69 -6.72 17.01
C ARG A 593 22.88 -7.84 18.00
N ARG A 594 22.99 -9.09 17.51
CA ARG A 594 23.16 -10.27 18.36
C ARG A 594 24.48 -10.23 19.13
N TRP A 595 25.57 -9.79 18.49
CA TRP A 595 26.87 -9.63 19.14
C TRP A 595 26.81 -8.60 20.27
N ALA A 596 26.21 -7.44 20.02
CA ALA A 596 26.08 -6.37 21.03
C ALA A 596 25.21 -6.79 22.22
N ARG A 597 24.15 -7.59 21.97
CA ARG A 597 23.25 -8.11 23.00
C ARG A 597 23.92 -9.21 23.87
N ASN A 598 24.55 -10.21 23.25
CA ASN A 598 24.95 -11.43 23.94
C ASN A 598 26.47 -11.75 23.90
N ARG A 599 27.26 -10.92 23.18
CA ARG A 599 28.69 -11.21 22.88
C ARG A 599 28.95 -12.61 22.25
N ARG A 600 27.95 -13.22 21.62
CA ARG A 600 28.02 -14.52 20.94
C ARG A 600 27.46 -14.40 19.54
N ILE A 601 28.21 -14.84 18.51
CA ILE A 601 27.74 -14.92 17.12
C ILE A 601 27.31 -16.39 16.91
N ARG A 602 26.00 -16.59 16.72
CA ARG A 602 25.47 -17.84 16.17
C ARG A 602 24.82 -17.49 14.84
N PHE A 603 25.35 -17.97 13.74
CA PHE A 603 24.68 -17.93 12.45
C PHE A 603 23.63 -19.05 12.42
N GLY A 604 22.38 -18.72 12.60
CA GLY A 604 21.27 -19.62 12.37
C GLY A 604 20.58 -19.15 11.09
N PHE A 605 20.82 -19.87 10.00
CA PHE A 605 19.95 -19.77 8.83
C PHE A 605 18.70 -20.60 9.14
N THR A 606 17.62 -19.98 9.55
CA THR A 606 16.29 -20.58 9.40
C THR A 606 15.99 -20.51 7.91
N LYS A 607 16.20 -21.63 7.21
CA LYS A 607 15.63 -21.83 5.90
C LYS A 607 14.11 -21.67 6.09
N PRO A 608 13.42 -20.74 5.39
CA PRO A 608 11.98 -20.80 5.40
C PRO A 608 11.63 -22.20 4.92
N ALA A 609 10.80 -22.90 5.68
CA ALA A 609 10.23 -24.14 5.21
C ALA A 609 9.41 -23.73 3.96
N ALA A 610 10.00 -23.91 2.79
CA ALA A 610 9.22 -24.00 1.58
C ALA A 610 8.31 -25.21 1.84
N ALA A 611 7.03 -24.99 2.00
CA ALA A 611 6.07 -26.06 1.87
C ALA A 611 6.24 -26.53 0.43
N GLU A 612 6.96 -27.65 0.26
CA GLU A 612 7.02 -28.33 -1.02
C GLU A 612 5.58 -28.79 -1.31
N SER A 613 4.90 -28.04 -2.14
CA SER A 613 3.63 -28.53 -2.72
C SER A 613 3.99 -29.79 -3.50
N PRO A 614 3.32 -30.92 -3.24
CA PRO A 614 3.58 -32.12 -3.99
C PRO A 614 3.44 -31.85 -5.49
N SER A 615 4.29 -32.46 -6.32
CA SER A 615 4.18 -32.31 -7.77
C SER A 615 2.83 -32.83 -8.25
N PRO A 616 2.13 -32.15 -9.17
CA PRO A 616 0.89 -32.63 -9.74
C PRO A 616 1.15 -33.90 -10.55
N VAL A 617 0.20 -34.82 -10.53
CA VAL A 617 0.28 -36.06 -11.33
C VAL A 617 -0.20 -35.85 -12.76
N ARG A 618 -1.05 -34.83 -12.99
CA ARG A 618 -1.58 -34.51 -14.32
C ARG A 618 -2.00 -33.05 -14.43
N GLU A 619 -1.75 -32.46 -15.59
CA GLU A 619 -2.32 -31.16 -16.01
C GLU A 619 -2.99 -31.36 -17.36
N PHE A 620 -4.20 -30.76 -17.54
CA PHE A 620 -4.94 -30.78 -18.81
C PHE A 620 -5.82 -29.54 -18.92
N GLY A 621 -6.28 -29.25 -20.15
CA GLY A 621 -7.22 -28.16 -20.42
C GLY A 621 -8.43 -28.67 -21.17
N ILE A 622 -9.59 -28.06 -20.93
CA ILE A 622 -10.83 -28.31 -21.63
C ILE A 622 -11.41 -26.98 -22.08
N ALA A 623 -11.48 -26.75 -23.39
CA ALA A 623 -12.01 -25.52 -23.96
C ALA A 623 -13.49 -25.71 -24.32
N GLY A 624 -14.32 -24.70 -24.02
CA GLY A 624 -15.76 -24.69 -24.30
C GLY A 624 -16.30 -23.28 -24.50
N THR A 625 -17.51 -23.20 -25.04
CA THR A 625 -18.32 -22.00 -25.24
C THR A 625 -19.57 -22.04 -24.34
N ASP A 626 -20.45 -21.07 -24.43
CA ASP A 626 -21.81 -21.08 -23.88
C ASP A 626 -21.90 -21.50 -22.39
N GLY A 627 -21.27 -20.73 -21.54
CA GLY A 627 -21.34 -20.95 -20.10
C GLY A 627 -20.25 -21.85 -19.52
N TRP A 628 -19.38 -22.42 -20.36
CA TRP A 628 -18.22 -23.16 -19.90
C TRP A 628 -17.26 -22.19 -19.15
N SER A 629 -17.19 -22.34 -17.86
CA SER A 629 -16.45 -21.45 -16.98
C SER A 629 -15.82 -22.22 -15.83
N ARG A 630 -14.91 -21.57 -15.10
CA ARG A 630 -14.34 -22.12 -13.86
C ARG A 630 -15.45 -22.49 -12.86
N ASP A 631 -16.39 -21.60 -12.65
CA ASP A 631 -17.48 -21.80 -11.68
C ASP A 631 -18.39 -22.94 -12.09
N HIS A 632 -18.65 -23.09 -13.39
CA HIS A 632 -19.38 -24.23 -13.92
C HIS A 632 -18.65 -25.55 -13.66
N CYS A 633 -17.34 -25.62 -13.92
CA CYS A 633 -16.51 -26.79 -13.61
C CYS A 633 -16.52 -27.15 -12.12
N LEU A 634 -16.37 -26.14 -11.25
CA LEU A 634 -16.42 -26.34 -9.80
C LEU A 634 -17.80 -26.85 -9.36
N SER A 635 -18.88 -26.31 -9.94
CA SER A 635 -20.25 -26.76 -9.67
C SER A 635 -20.47 -28.23 -10.07
N ILE A 636 -20.01 -28.64 -11.24
CA ILE A 636 -20.06 -30.06 -11.67
C ILE A 636 -19.38 -30.97 -10.64
N LEU A 637 -18.17 -30.58 -10.19
CA LEU A 637 -17.39 -31.38 -9.25
C LEU A 637 -18.04 -31.43 -7.86
N LEU A 638 -18.58 -30.32 -7.37
CA LEU A 638 -19.31 -30.26 -6.11
C LEU A 638 -20.54 -31.18 -6.15
N HIS A 639 -21.32 -31.15 -7.24
CA HIS A 639 -22.46 -32.07 -7.43
C HIS A 639 -22.03 -33.54 -7.52
N ALA A 640 -20.84 -33.81 -8.04
CA ALA A 640 -20.24 -35.15 -8.08
C ALA A 640 -19.65 -35.57 -6.71
N GLY A 641 -19.84 -34.79 -5.65
CA GLY A 641 -19.44 -35.13 -4.29
C GLY A 641 -17.99 -34.79 -3.93
N TRP A 642 -17.36 -33.89 -4.67
CA TRP A 642 -16.11 -33.26 -4.25
C TRP A 642 -16.37 -32.29 -3.12
N GLN A 643 -15.42 -32.11 -2.22
CA GLN A 643 -15.50 -31.20 -1.09
C GLN A 643 -14.59 -30.01 -1.31
N ALA A 644 -15.05 -28.82 -0.94
CA ALA A 644 -14.23 -27.64 -0.94
C ALA A 644 -13.04 -27.79 0.04
N SER A 645 -11.86 -27.44 -0.43
CA SER A 645 -10.66 -27.45 0.41
C SER A 645 -10.66 -26.32 1.43
N GLY A 646 -9.78 -26.41 2.41
CA GLY A 646 -9.58 -25.33 3.39
C GLY A 646 -9.01 -24.06 2.75
N ASN A 647 -9.28 -22.93 3.38
CA ASN A 647 -8.88 -21.60 2.89
C ASN A 647 -7.36 -21.43 2.66
N THR A 648 -6.52 -22.31 3.19
CA THR A 648 -5.05 -22.25 3.08
C THR A 648 -4.46 -23.25 2.08
N ASP A 649 -5.32 -24.07 1.45
CA ASP A 649 -4.88 -25.12 0.55
C ASP A 649 -4.57 -24.59 -0.87
N PRO A 650 -3.56 -25.11 -1.55
CA PRO A 650 -3.22 -24.71 -2.92
C PRO A 650 -4.13 -25.32 -4.01
N TRP A 651 -5.15 -26.07 -3.64
CA TRP A 651 -6.17 -26.66 -4.50
C TRP A 651 -7.57 -26.19 -4.13
N ASP A 652 -8.52 -26.31 -5.04
CA ASP A 652 -9.90 -25.85 -4.82
C ASP A 652 -10.79 -26.93 -4.18
N LEU A 653 -10.67 -28.18 -4.66
CA LEU A 653 -11.53 -29.27 -4.24
C LEU A 653 -10.72 -30.54 -3.97
N GLU A 654 -11.27 -31.41 -3.10
CA GLU A 654 -10.70 -32.74 -2.86
C GLU A 654 -11.77 -33.82 -2.75
N LYS A 655 -11.43 -35.06 -3.17
CA LYS A 655 -12.25 -36.25 -3.07
C LYS A 655 -11.38 -37.50 -3.01
N GLY A 656 -11.51 -38.32 -1.96
CA GLY A 656 -10.81 -39.58 -1.83
C GLY A 656 -9.29 -39.51 -1.97
N GLY A 657 -8.67 -38.45 -1.47
CA GLY A 657 -7.21 -38.20 -1.56
C GLY A 657 -6.76 -37.63 -2.92
N THR A 658 -7.66 -37.42 -3.87
CA THR A 658 -7.42 -36.70 -5.11
C THR A 658 -7.78 -35.22 -4.89
N ARG A 659 -6.94 -34.31 -5.39
CA ARG A 659 -7.06 -32.85 -5.22
C ARG A 659 -7.00 -32.18 -6.58
N VAL A 660 -7.76 -31.11 -6.76
CA VAL A 660 -7.80 -30.37 -8.04
C VAL A 660 -7.76 -28.87 -7.83
N LEU A 661 -6.94 -28.19 -8.62
CA LEU A 661 -6.96 -26.74 -8.83
C LEU A 661 -7.55 -26.48 -10.21
N VAL A 662 -8.52 -25.59 -10.31
CA VAL A 662 -9.15 -25.16 -11.55
C VAL A 662 -8.83 -23.70 -11.81
N ALA A 663 -8.37 -23.39 -13.02
CA ALA A 663 -8.19 -22.02 -13.52
C ALA A 663 -8.84 -21.85 -14.88
N ALA A 664 -9.17 -20.62 -15.28
CA ALA A 664 -9.79 -20.35 -16.56
C ALA A 664 -8.99 -19.36 -17.40
N GLU A 665 -8.68 -19.72 -18.65
CA GLU A 665 -8.12 -18.82 -19.66
C GLU A 665 -9.24 -18.33 -20.57
N ASN A 666 -9.31 -17.02 -20.78
CA ASN A 666 -10.16 -16.46 -21.82
C ASN A 666 -9.39 -16.46 -23.16
N LEU A 667 -9.88 -17.21 -24.14
CA LEU A 667 -9.27 -17.32 -25.47
C LEU A 667 -9.84 -16.32 -26.48
N GLY A 668 -10.81 -15.49 -26.07
CA GLY A 668 -11.55 -14.58 -26.94
C GLY A 668 -12.72 -15.23 -27.65
N GLY A 669 -13.64 -14.41 -28.24
CA GLY A 669 -14.78 -14.92 -28.99
C GLY A 669 -15.78 -15.78 -28.19
N GLY A 670 -15.86 -15.60 -26.86
CA GLY A 670 -16.71 -16.41 -25.99
C GLY A 670 -16.11 -17.78 -25.63
N LEU A 671 -14.90 -18.09 -26.07
CA LEU A 671 -14.23 -19.36 -25.79
C LEU A 671 -13.42 -19.28 -24.48
N THR A 672 -13.73 -20.15 -23.54
CA THR A 672 -13.00 -20.33 -22.28
C THR A 672 -12.29 -21.67 -22.26
N ASN A 673 -11.03 -21.71 -21.85
CA ASN A 673 -10.26 -22.92 -21.60
C ASN A 673 -10.08 -23.11 -20.10
N CYS A 674 -10.78 -24.06 -19.50
CA CYS A 674 -10.59 -24.42 -18.10
C CYS A 674 -9.37 -25.34 -17.96
N LEU A 675 -8.42 -24.93 -17.11
CA LEU A 675 -7.19 -25.63 -16.82
C LEU A 675 -7.32 -26.38 -15.51
N PHE A 676 -6.90 -27.64 -15.50
CA PHE A 676 -7.00 -28.53 -14.35
C PHE A 676 -5.61 -29.04 -13.97
N ARG A 677 -5.24 -28.85 -12.70
CA ARG A 677 -4.03 -29.41 -12.10
C ARG A 677 -4.44 -30.37 -11.01
N VAL A 678 -4.03 -31.64 -11.14
CA VAL A 678 -4.52 -32.75 -10.31
C VAL A 678 -3.37 -33.38 -9.54
N TRP A 679 -3.60 -33.59 -8.25
CA TRP A 679 -2.73 -34.34 -7.34
C TRP A 679 -3.47 -35.59 -6.85
N GLY A 680 -2.73 -36.69 -6.64
CA GLY A 680 -3.28 -37.98 -6.22
C GLY A 680 -2.78 -39.12 -7.09
N SER A 681 -3.64 -40.10 -7.40
CA SER A 681 -3.26 -41.20 -8.30
C SER A 681 -3.47 -40.82 -9.78
N HIS A 682 -2.63 -41.35 -10.65
CA HIS A 682 -2.74 -41.12 -12.10
C HIS A 682 -4.08 -41.63 -12.67
N ALA A 683 -4.58 -42.76 -12.15
CA ALA A 683 -5.86 -43.31 -12.55
C ALA A 683 -7.04 -42.40 -12.18
N ALA A 684 -7.04 -41.81 -10.97
CA ALA A 684 -8.07 -40.87 -10.56
C ALA A 684 -8.02 -39.56 -11.38
N ALA A 685 -6.84 -39.10 -11.77
CA ALA A 685 -6.69 -37.92 -12.61
C ALA A 685 -7.23 -38.14 -14.04
N ILE A 686 -7.03 -39.34 -14.62
CA ILE A 686 -7.62 -39.74 -15.92
C ILE A 686 -9.14 -39.83 -15.80
N ALA A 687 -9.66 -40.44 -14.74
CA ALA A 687 -11.10 -40.57 -14.53
C ALA A 687 -11.76 -39.18 -14.42
N LEU A 688 -11.16 -38.25 -13.69
CA LEU A 688 -11.61 -36.85 -13.56
C LEU A 688 -11.64 -36.16 -14.94
N GLU A 689 -10.59 -36.31 -15.76
CA GLU A 689 -10.57 -35.72 -17.10
C GLU A 689 -11.69 -36.26 -17.98
N HIS A 690 -11.94 -37.57 -17.95
CA HIS A 690 -13.03 -38.18 -18.69
C HIS A 690 -14.41 -37.69 -18.23
N GLU A 691 -14.63 -37.57 -16.92
CA GLU A 691 -15.87 -37.07 -16.34
C GLU A 691 -16.15 -35.61 -16.80
N LEU A 692 -15.16 -34.74 -16.75
CA LEU A 692 -15.30 -33.34 -17.16
C LEU A 692 -15.49 -33.18 -18.67
N ARG A 693 -14.83 -34.01 -19.50
CA ARG A 693 -15.04 -33.99 -20.96
C ARG A 693 -16.42 -34.50 -21.34
N ALA A 694 -16.95 -35.48 -20.62
CA ALA A 694 -18.32 -35.94 -20.81
C ALA A 694 -19.37 -34.90 -20.43
N ALA A 695 -19.14 -34.16 -19.36
CA ALA A 695 -20.00 -33.07 -18.91
C ALA A 695 -19.98 -31.82 -19.82
N GLN A 696 -18.92 -31.66 -20.62
CA GLN A 696 -18.80 -30.55 -21.60
C GLN A 696 -19.61 -30.83 -22.88
N SER A 697 -19.76 -32.09 -23.28
CA SER A 697 -20.54 -32.44 -24.47
C SER A 697 -22.00 -32.14 -24.19
N PRO A 698 -22.72 -31.32 -24.99
CA PRO A 698 -24.15 -31.17 -24.80
C PRO A 698 -24.80 -32.57 -25.03
N ASP A 699 -25.56 -32.99 -24.02
CA ASP A 699 -26.33 -34.22 -24.11
C ASP A 699 -27.41 -34.03 -25.19
N GLU A 700 -27.21 -34.60 -26.38
CA GLU A 700 -28.24 -34.65 -27.45
C GLU A 700 -29.48 -35.45 -27.03
N SER A 701 -29.60 -35.86 -25.75
CA SER A 701 -30.59 -36.82 -25.26
C SER A 701 -31.49 -36.37 -24.12
N LEU A 702 -31.75 -35.08 -23.95
CA LEU A 702 -32.85 -34.61 -23.08
C LEU A 702 -34.01 -34.12 -23.96
N PRO A 703 -35.18 -34.77 -23.96
CA PRO A 703 -36.37 -34.25 -24.65
C PRO A 703 -36.98 -33.10 -23.85
N ASN A 704 -37.50 -32.11 -24.59
CA ASN A 704 -38.18 -30.86 -24.19
C ASN A 704 -39.00 -30.91 -22.92
#